data_73238b0fa1512a8d74e21908a666b6ce
#
_entry.id   73238b0fa1512a8d74e21908a666b6ce
#
_cell.length_a   1.000
_cell.length_b   1.000
_cell.length_c   1.000
_cell.angle_alpha   90.00
_cell.angle_beta   90.00
_cell.angle_gamma   90.00
#
_symmetry.space_group_name_H-M   'P 1'
#
loop_
_entity.id
_entity.type
_entity.pdbx_description
1 polymer ?
#
loop_
_entity_poly.entity_id
_entity_poly.type
_entity_poly.pdbx_seq_one_letter_code
_entity_poly.pdbx_strand_id
1 'polypeptide(L)'
;MKTTFTSLALALAAVPALAQQQSAQFTMSLDGVNIVERVSGQKYAVNSQLVPFTVKGIDGDALRFDGYSNFVKAALPAGVSTETLTFSVLLAPETYPMMNVNEAENTPTYAIICGNLEDGGKRGMAFLLSSQGDVRFAYGSSYSGGYATSVNGTKKLPCGQWSRLTAVYDKAANAVTLYLNGEQIGTGRTNRMDLNPSTGTFWIGKDATDLKAWGMNINTFCGLIDDISIYNAALTPNDLSNPSEGGALAGRPDFNYPASRYELPSFGGVGGGLWRPQFHGMPSGGWTNESHGMTYSDGKYHVFFQKNANGPYMARLHWGHISSEDLCSWTEEPIAIAPAEKYDIKGCWSGCVYSDPVLTGGKPHILYTAVDNAKATICEASPVDETLVDWTKSEKNPIINGRPAGLSDDFRDPYFFSVGDRKYIIVGTSKNGFGACTLHEYVAGKWGNDGKIFFQADNKQTQGTFWEMPNVTPLGDGKYLFTCTPLGTGQGVRTICWVGTISPDGKFTPTSDMQYLELGGISRDGYGLLSPTIYQHDGKTILLGIVPDKLPTDVNARMGWAHNYSLPRELTVAADGTLVQRPYSGLAAMRTQQTYAATATLDGTQSLDPVSGRQIELLGDFVLPATGTVGFNFLKSASGQATLSYNPTVGNITLDLRSLRRQVNDGAYGGVYSAMLPKKVGPGEHLTLHIYLDGSIADIFVNDTWAFSVRIYPNDANSVGAEAFATAPAEATINAWVLNAKEHAPLDGVSQHTTFQPDNLPTSLYDLSGRQLSRQPAHGFCIAGGKKVIN
;
A
#
# COMPACT_ATOMS: atom_id res chain seq x y z
N MET A 1 92.11 -21.51 -11.17
CA MET A 1 90.95 -22.37 -10.90
C MET A 1 90.18 -21.82 -9.72
N LYS A 2 89.10 -21.16 -9.97
CA LYS A 2 88.19 -20.63 -8.93
C LYS A 2 86.87 -21.38 -9.09
N THR A 3 86.57 -22.21 -8.07
CA THR A 3 85.34 -22.97 -8.00
C THR A 3 84.29 -22.13 -7.32
N THR A 4 83.22 -21.82 -8.06
CA THR A 4 82.06 -21.07 -7.56
C THR A 4 81.03 -22.07 -7.01
N PHE A 5 80.70 -21.99 -5.75
CA PHE A 5 79.62 -22.71 -5.15
C PHE A 5 78.32 -21.92 -5.33
N THR A 6 77.38 -22.49 -6.08
CA THR A 6 76.06 -21.93 -6.22
C THR A 6 75.13 -22.53 -5.17
N SER A 7 74.69 -21.72 -4.22
CA SER A 7 73.64 -22.06 -3.21
C SER A 7 72.28 -22.06 -3.86
N LEU A 8 71.65 -23.21 -3.92
CA LEU A 8 70.24 -23.35 -4.32
C LEU A 8 69.32 -23.07 -3.10
N ALA A 9 68.70 -21.89 -3.07
CA ALA A 9 67.68 -21.57 -2.06
C ALA A 9 66.38 -22.23 -2.52
N LEU A 10 65.88 -23.22 -1.79
CA LEU A 10 64.51 -23.74 -1.93
C LEU A 10 63.53 -22.71 -1.37
N ALA A 11 62.80 -22.03 -2.23
CA ALA A 11 61.64 -21.27 -1.84
C ALA A 11 60.50 -22.25 -1.57
N LEU A 12 60.16 -22.48 -0.30
CA LEU A 12 58.90 -23.08 0.07
C LEU A 12 57.82 -22.07 -0.31
N ALA A 13 57.09 -22.33 -1.39
CA ALA A 13 55.82 -21.66 -1.68
C ALA A 13 54.82 -22.16 -0.63
N ALA A 14 54.43 -21.27 0.30
CA ALA A 14 53.28 -21.49 1.16
C ALA A 14 52.04 -21.55 0.24
N VAL A 15 51.53 -22.75 0.03
CA VAL A 15 50.21 -22.95 -0.56
C VAL A 15 49.24 -22.35 0.44
N PRO A 16 48.42 -21.34 0.07
CA PRO A 16 47.37 -20.87 0.96
C PRO A 16 46.47 -22.10 1.24
N ALA A 17 46.29 -22.41 2.50
CA ALA A 17 45.32 -23.41 2.91
C ALA A 17 43.97 -22.92 2.39
N LEU A 18 43.43 -23.61 1.40
CA LEU A 18 42.03 -23.49 1.01
C LEU A 18 41.25 -23.73 2.30
N ALA A 19 40.64 -22.67 2.85
CA ALA A 19 39.72 -22.78 3.96
C ALA A 19 38.66 -23.80 3.50
N GLN A 20 38.61 -24.92 4.20
CA GLN A 20 37.63 -25.96 3.95
C GLN A 20 36.28 -25.35 4.19
N GLN A 21 35.54 -25.04 3.12
CA GLN A 21 34.21 -24.48 3.20
C GLN A 21 33.34 -25.42 4.04
N GLN A 22 33.05 -25.03 5.25
CA GLN A 22 32.25 -25.86 6.15
C GLN A 22 30.84 -25.97 5.58
N SER A 23 30.36 -27.20 5.40
CA SER A 23 29.02 -27.45 4.92
C SER A 23 27.97 -27.01 5.98
N ALA A 24 26.93 -26.38 5.56
CA ALA A 24 25.79 -26.07 6.41
C ALA A 24 25.18 -27.36 6.99
N GLN A 25 24.67 -27.28 8.21
CA GLN A 25 23.87 -28.33 8.85
C GLN A 25 22.38 -28.19 8.51
N PHE A 26 21.98 -26.99 8.16
CA PHE A 26 20.60 -26.66 7.75
C PHE A 26 20.70 -25.53 6.73
N THR A 27 20.05 -25.69 5.59
CA THR A 27 19.93 -24.64 4.58
C THR A 27 18.55 -24.70 3.96
N MET A 28 17.82 -23.65 4.10
CA MET A 28 16.50 -23.51 3.53
C MET A 28 16.50 -22.33 2.55
N SER A 29 16.33 -22.64 1.29
CA SER A 29 16.11 -21.68 0.23
C SER A 29 14.61 -21.51 0.05
N LEU A 30 14.15 -20.26 0.04
CA LEU A 30 12.74 -19.94 -0.10
C LEU A 30 12.38 -19.57 -1.56
N ASP A 31 12.98 -20.29 -2.51
CA ASP A 31 12.84 -20.13 -3.97
C ASP A 31 11.44 -20.47 -4.50
N GLY A 32 10.53 -20.91 -3.68
CA GLY A 32 9.19 -21.28 -4.12
C GLY A 32 8.23 -21.51 -2.96
N VAL A 33 6.98 -21.78 -3.30
CA VAL A 33 5.94 -22.10 -2.30
C VAL A 33 6.02 -23.54 -1.78
N ASN A 34 6.80 -24.40 -2.43
CA ASN A 34 7.19 -25.73 -1.98
C ASN A 34 8.66 -25.68 -1.55
N ILE A 35 8.88 -25.35 -0.30
CA ILE A 35 10.21 -25.10 0.25
C ILE A 35 10.94 -26.39 0.51
N VAL A 36 12.21 -26.46 0.13
CA VAL A 36 13.07 -27.62 0.34
C VAL A 36 14.21 -27.24 1.28
N GLU A 37 14.35 -27.97 2.39
CA GLU A 37 15.56 -27.93 3.18
C GLU A 37 16.64 -28.73 2.45
N ARG A 38 17.73 -28.05 2.04
CA ARG A 38 18.69 -28.59 1.05
C ARG A 38 19.60 -29.68 1.59
N VAL A 39 19.84 -29.74 2.91
CA VAL A 39 20.72 -30.74 3.52
C VAL A 39 20.00 -32.08 3.69
N SER A 40 18.80 -32.06 4.22
CA SER A 40 17.98 -33.27 4.45
C SER A 40 17.10 -33.67 3.27
N GLY A 41 16.83 -32.74 2.35
CA GLY A 41 15.83 -32.90 1.30
C GLY A 41 14.37 -32.83 1.77
N GLN A 42 14.14 -32.49 3.03
CA GLN A 42 12.78 -32.38 3.60
C GLN A 42 12.03 -31.23 2.95
N LYS A 43 10.76 -31.48 2.62
CA LYS A 43 9.88 -30.48 1.99
C LYS A 43 8.89 -29.90 3.02
N TYR A 44 8.65 -28.61 2.89
CA TYR A 44 7.72 -27.85 3.72
C TYR A 44 6.78 -27.01 2.87
N ALA A 45 5.54 -26.89 3.29
CA ALA A 45 4.56 -26.04 2.62
C ALA A 45 4.42 -24.70 3.34
N VAL A 46 4.11 -23.66 2.58
CA VAL A 46 3.70 -22.37 3.13
C VAL A 46 2.27 -22.50 3.65
N ASN A 47 2.06 -22.16 4.91
CA ASN A 47 0.73 -21.96 5.47
C ASN A 47 0.29 -20.54 5.15
N SER A 48 -0.84 -20.35 4.50
CA SER A 48 -1.30 -19.02 4.09
C SER A 48 -2.82 -19.00 3.92
N GLN A 49 -3.45 -17.85 4.18
CA GLN A 49 -4.85 -17.58 3.80
C GLN A 49 -4.95 -17.09 2.36
N LEU A 50 -3.91 -16.40 1.87
CA LEU A 50 -3.78 -15.95 0.49
C LEU A 50 -2.95 -16.93 -0.32
N VAL A 51 -2.96 -16.81 -1.63
CA VAL A 51 -2.06 -17.57 -2.49
C VAL A 51 -0.63 -17.10 -2.25
N PRO A 52 0.25 -17.93 -1.66
CA PRO A 52 1.63 -17.53 -1.43
C PRO A 52 2.38 -17.42 -2.75
N PHE A 53 3.36 -16.55 -2.82
CA PHE A 53 4.19 -16.36 -4.00
C PHE A 53 5.61 -15.93 -3.63
N THR A 54 6.50 -16.06 -4.60
CA THR A 54 7.88 -15.60 -4.53
C THR A 54 8.12 -14.45 -5.50
N VAL A 55 9.13 -13.66 -5.19
CA VAL A 55 9.71 -12.64 -6.08
C VAL A 55 11.19 -12.89 -6.20
N LYS A 56 11.88 -12.17 -7.09
CA LYS A 56 13.34 -12.32 -7.22
C LYS A 56 14.03 -11.94 -5.90
N GLY A 57 14.86 -12.86 -5.40
CA GLY A 57 15.71 -12.71 -4.23
C GLY A 57 17.14 -12.31 -4.58
N ILE A 58 18.04 -12.48 -3.61
CA ILE A 58 19.48 -12.32 -3.77
C ILE A 58 20.11 -13.60 -4.35
N ASP A 59 19.66 -14.77 -3.90
CA ASP A 59 20.09 -16.09 -4.41
C ASP A 59 18.86 -16.88 -4.89
N GLY A 60 18.46 -16.67 -6.13
CA GLY A 60 17.23 -17.25 -6.67
C GLY A 60 16.01 -16.38 -6.41
N ASP A 61 14.96 -16.98 -5.87
CA ASP A 61 13.73 -16.32 -5.47
C ASP A 61 13.68 -16.14 -3.94
N ALA A 62 12.80 -15.24 -3.47
CA ALA A 62 12.50 -15.03 -2.07
C ALA A 62 11.00 -15.16 -1.82
N LEU A 63 10.62 -15.80 -0.71
CA LEU A 63 9.23 -15.92 -0.32
C LEU A 63 8.73 -14.62 0.31
N ARG A 64 7.57 -14.14 -0.15
CA ARG A 64 6.91 -13.01 0.45
C ARG A 64 6.07 -13.42 1.66
N PHE A 65 6.28 -12.73 2.78
CA PHE A 65 5.47 -12.80 3.99
C PHE A 65 4.58 -11.56 4.08
N ASP A 66 3.28 -11.77 4.24
CA ASP A 66 2.25 -10.72 4.13
C ASP A 66 1.98 -9.95 5.43
N GLY A 67 2.64 -10.32 6.52
CA GLY A 67 2.52 -9.63 7.80
C GLY A 67 1.33 -10.05 8.66
N TYR A 68 0.48 -11.00 8.22
CA TYR A 68 -0.66 -11.43 9.03
C TYR A 68 -1.15 -12.88 8.78
N SER A 69 -0.94 -13.45 7.60
CA SER A 69 -1.58 -14.72 7.25
C SER A 69 -0.64 -15.87 6.93
N ASN A 70 0.56 -15.61 6.40
CA ASN A 70 1.43 -16.67 5.95
C ASN A 70 2.68 -16.90 6.82
N PHE A 71 3.10 -18.14 6.88
CA PHE A 71 4.25 -18.61 7.65
C PHE A 71 4.67 -20.02 7.19
N VAL A 72 5.88 -20.43 7.60
CA VAL A 72 6.37 -21.79 7.37
C VAL A 72 6.66 -22.47 8.70
N LYS A 73 6.33 -23.78 8.78
CA LYS A 73 6.69 -24.67 9.88
C LYS A 73 7.71 -25.67 9.39
N ALA A 74 8.89 -25.62 9.96
CA ALA A 74 9.96 -26.55 9.66
C ALA A 74 10.46 -27.24 10.92
N ALA A 75 11.44 -28.13 10.78
CA ALA A 75 12.12 -28.78 11.88
C ALA A 75 13.63 -28.64 11.67
N LEU A 76 14.37 -28.34 12.72
CA LEU A 76 15.83 -28.41 12.68
C LEU A 76 16.27 -29.86 12.70
N PRO A 77 17.30 -30.24 11.89
CA PRO A 77 17.84 -31.59 11.95
C PRO A 77 18.52 -31.86 13.29
N ALA A 78 18.54 -33.14 13.67
CA ALA A 78 19.39 -33.57 14.76
C ALA A 78 20.86 -33.29 14.42
N GLY A 79 21.64 -32.81 15.38
CA GLY A 79 23.07 -32.58 15.19
C GLY A 79 23.44 -31.12 14.97
N VAL A 80 22.53 -30.18 15.04
CA VAL A 80 22.87 -28.76 15.20
C VAL A 80 23.64 -28.60 16.49
N SER A 81 24.81 -27.95 16.43
CA SER A 81 25.71 -27.82 17.58
C SER A 81 25.10 -26.94 18.67
N THR A 82 25.31 -27.36 19.94
CA THR A 82 24.95 -26.56 21.11
C THR A 82 26.12 -25.75 21.65
N GLU A 83 27.33 -26.01 21.18
CA GLU A 83 28.56 -25.35 21.66
C GLU A 83 29.03 -24.22 20.74
N THR A 84 28.95 -24.44 19.43
CA THR A 84 29.44 -23.47 18.45
C THR A 84 28.55 -23.53 17.20
N LEU A 85 27.96 -22.40 16.85
CA LEU A 85 27.17 -22.33 15.62
C LEU A 85 27.17 -20.93 15.03
N THR A 86 26.89 -20.86 13.73
CA THR A 86 26.53 -19.64 13.02
C THR A 86 25.15 -19.81 12.43
N PHE A 87 24.25 -18.87 12.71
CA PHE A 87 22.89 -18.80 12.18
C PHE A 87 22.79 -17.54 11.34
N SER A 88 22.39 -17.67 10.07
CA SER A 88 22.30 -16.57 9.11
C SER A 88 20.96 -16.58 8.38
N VAL A 89 20.44 -15.40 8.06
CA VAL A 89 19.23 -15.21 7.27
C VAL A 89 19.38 -13.99 6.34
N LEU A 90 18.95 -14.14 5.09
CA LEU A 90 18.78 -13.06 4.12
C LEU A 90 17.33 -12.62 4.12
N LEU A 91 17.08 -11.34 4.27
CA LEU A 91 15.72 -10.81 4.35
C LEU A 91 15.65 -9.34 3.91
N ALA A 92 14.44 -8.91 3.54
CA ALA A 92 14.12 -7.51 3.28
C ALA A 92 12.74 -7.20 3.88
N PRO A 93 12.67 -6.53 5.04
CA PRO A 93 11.39 -6.13 5.60
C PRO A 93 10.70 -5.11 4.69
N GLU A 94 9.43 -5.31 4.39
CA GLU A 94 8.57 -4.28 3.80
C GLU A 94 8.20 -3.25 4.86
N THR A 95 7.91 -3.71 6.07
CA THR A 95 7.63 -2.89 7.24
C THR A 95 8.00 -3.63 8.54
N TYR A 96 7.94 -2.92 9.67
CA TYR A 96 8.12 -3.53 10.99
C TYR A 96 6.83 -4.22 11.46
N PRO A 97 6.93 -5.24 12.35
CA PRO A 97 5.78 -5.87 12.97
C PRO A 97 4.84 -4.87 13.62
N MET A 98 3.56 -5.20 13.67
CA MET A 98 2.57 -4.36 14.30
C MET A 98 2.81 -4.21 15.80
N MET A 99 2.59 -3.02 16.28
CA MET A 99 2.61 -2.70 17.69
C MET A 99 1.31 -3.12 18.36
N ASN A 100 1.38 -3.80 19.52
CA ASN A 100 0.20 -4.05 20.31
C ASN A 100 -0.38 -2.72 20.81
N VAL A 101 -1.69 -2.54 20.74
CA VAL A 101 -2.38 -1.32 21.20
C VAL A 101 -2.12 -0.97 22.67
N ASN A 102 -1.82 -1.97 23.49
CA ASN A 102 -1.50 -1.82 24.92
C ASN A 102 0.01 -1.79 25.20
N GLU A 103 0.83 -1.72 24.15
CA GLU A 103 2.28 -1.74 24.30
C GLU A 103 2.77 -0.46 24.98
N ALA A 104 3.51 -0.63 26.09
CA ALA A 104 4.22 0.48 26.71
C ALA A 104 5.44 0.86 25.85
N GLU A 105 5.83 2.13 25.89
CA GLU A 105 6.89 2.71 25.07
C GLU A 105 8.23 1.93 25.11
N ASN A 106 8.49 1.25 26.22
CA ASN A 106 9.74 0.52 26.45
C ASN A 106 9.63 -1.00 26.28
N THR A 107 8.51 -1.51 25.82
CA THR A 107 8.28 -2.96 25.63
C THR A 107 7.75 -3.25 24.22
N PRO A 108 8.61 -3.15 23.19
CA PRO A 108 8.17 -3.36 21.81
C PRO A 108 7.68 -4.79 21.57
N THR A 109 6.65 -4.92 20.76
CA THR A 109 6.21 -6.22 20.23
C THR A 109 7.29 -6.77 19.31
N TYR A 110 7.60 -8.06 19.47
CA TYR A 110 8.54 -8.75 18.60
C TYR A 110 7.81 -9.80 17.76
N ALA A 111 8.20 -9.87 16.49
CA ALA A 111 7.89 -11.00 15.61
C ALA A 111 9.13 -11.88 15.44
N ILE A 112 8.95 -13.18 15.38
CA ILE A 112 10.01 -14.10 14.96
C ILE A 112 10.19 -13.98 13.45
N ILE A 113 11.42 -13.65 13.02
CA ILE A 113 11.83 -13.76 11.62
C ILE A 113 11.96 -15.24 11.28
N CYS A 114 12.82 -15.96 12.02
CA CYS A 114 12.94 -17.41 11.96
C CYS A 114 13.56 -17.94 13.25
N GLY A 115 13.15 -19.15 13.67
CA GLY A 115 13.67 -19.80 14.86
C GLY A 115 12.71 -20.75 15.55
N ASN A 116 13.15 -21.36 16.66
CA ASN A 116 12.40 -22.37 17.42
C ASN A 116 12.42 -22.12 18.94
N LEU A 117 12.24 -20.85 19.34
CA LEU A 117 12.15 -20.51 20.77
C LEU A 117 10.94 -21.15 21.43
N GLU A 118 11.16 -21.70 22.62
CA GLU A 118 10.16 -22.34 23.47
C GLU A 118 10.34 -21.96 24.95
N ASP A 119 9.36 -22.27 25.78
CA ASP A 119 9.37 -22.07 27.23
C ASP A 119 9.77 -20.65 27.65
N GLY A 120 9.19 -19.64 26.99
CA GLY A 120 9.52 -18.25 27.27
C GLY A 120 10.98 -17.88 26.92
N GLY A 121 11.55 -18.55 25.92
CA GLY A 121 12.92 -18.32 25.44
C GLY A 121 13.99 -19.14 26.19
N LYS A 122 13.61 -20.06 27.05
CA LYS A 122 14.56 -20.90 27.78
C LYS A 122 15.16 -22.03 26.93
N ARG A 123 14.54 -22.37 25.82
CA ARG A 123 14.99 -23.37 24.85
C ARG A 123 14.90 -22.83 23.43
N GLY A 124 15.80 -23.31 22.56
CA GLY A 124 15.88 -22.93 21.17
C GLY A 124 16.59 -21.59 20.94
N MET A 125 16.41 -21.06 19.73
CA MET A 125 17.00 -19.79 19.28
C MET A 125 16.14 -19.17 18.22
N ALA A 126 16.19 -17.84 18.07
CA ALA A 126 15.50 -17.13 17.01
C ALA A 126 16.08 -15.74 16.74
N PHE A 127 15.93 -15.30 15.50
CA PHE A 127 15.98 -13.87 15.17
C PHE A 127 14.61 -13.24 15.36
N LEU A 128 14.61 -12.08 16.01
CA LEU A 128 13.42 -11.31 16.33
C LEU A 128 13.55 -9.90 15.75
N LEU A 129 12.45 -9.37 15.23
CA LEU A 129 12.32 -8.00 14.79
C LEU A 129 11.26 -7.30 15.63
N SER A 130 11.60 -6.15 16.20
CA SER A 130 10.66 -5.36 16.98
C SER A 130 9.76 -4.49 16.10
N SER A 131 8.63 -4.07 16.66
CA SER A 131 7.76 -3.05 16.07
C SER A 131 8.46 -1.70 15.82
N GLN A 132 9.65 -1.50 16.37
CA GLN A 132 10.47 -0.30 16.22
C GLN A 132 11.68 -0.50 15.30
N GLY A 133 11.83 -1.69 14.71
CA GLY A 133 12.94 -2.03 13.81
C GLY A 133 14.18 -2.59 14.51
N ASP A 134 14.15 -2.75 15.83
CA ASP A 134 15.29 -3.32 16.54
C ASP A 134 15.38 -4.81 16.31
N VAL A 135 16.59 -5.31 16.09
CA VAL A 135 16.86 -6.72 15.90
C VAL A 135 17.45 -7.35 17.16
N ARG A 136 17.09 -8.60 17.38
CA ARG A 136 17.54 -9.36 18.53
C ARG A 136 17.82 -10.79 18.10
N PHE A 137 18.91 -11.36 18.59
CA PHE A 137 19.11 -12.79 18.62
C PHE A 137 18.79 -13.30 20.02
N ALA A 138 17.72 -14.05 20.17
CA ALA A 138 17.28 -14.66 21.42
C ALA A 138 17.62 -16.13 21.43
N TYR A 139 18.03 -16.66 22.59
CA TYR A 139 18.40 -18.07 22.75
C TYR A 139 18.23 -18.56 24.19
N GLY A 140 17.98 -19.85 24.31
CA GLY A 140 18.02 -20.53 25.60
C GLY A 140 19.45 -21.00 25.90
N SER A 141 19.93 -20.79 27.13
CA SER A 141 21.18 -21.39 27.61
C SER A 141 20.90 -22.54 28.55
N SER A 142 21.84 -23.48 28.66
CA SER A 142 21.73 -24.66 29.54
C SER A 142 21.93 -24.35 31.02
N TYR A 143 22.09 -23.09 31.39
CA TYR A 143 22.23 -22.65 32.77
C TYR A 143 21.00 -23.00 33.59
N SER A 144 21.21 -23.73 34.75
CA SER A 144 20.16 -24.05 35.71
C SER A 144 18.90 -24.70 35.10
N GLY A 145 19.04 -25.51 34.04
CA GLY A 145 17.93 -26.23 33.39
C GLY A 145 17.21 -25.43 32.31
N GLY A 146 17.64 -24.22 31.99
CA GLY A 146 17.18 -23.39 30.94
C GLY A 146 17.00 -21.92 31.36
N TYR A 147 17.74 -21.04 30.72
CA TYR A 147 17.68 -19.59 30.94
C TYR A 147 17.54 -18.84 29.63
N ALA A 148 16.53 -17.98 29.59
CA ALA A 148 16.29 -17.10 28.42
C ALA A 148 17.30 -15.95 28.41
N THR A 149 17.94 -15.74 27.27
CA THR A 149 18.88 -14.64 27.07
C THR A 149 18.83 -14.12 25.66
N SER A 150 19.42 -12.97 25.41
CA SER A 150 19.45 -12.39 24.07
C SER A 150 20.61 -11.41 23.89
N VAL A 151 20.97 -11.20 22.62
CA VAL A 151 21.85 -10.13 22.17
C VAL A 151 21.00 -9.15 21.35
N ASN A 152 20.97 -7.89 21.76
CA ASN A 152 20.28 -6.82 21.05
C ASN A 152 21.24 -6.15 20.07
N GLY A 153 20.73 -5.84 18.89
CA GLY A 153 21.43 -5.01 17.92
C GLY A 153 21.41 -3.53 18.35
N THR A 154 22.47 -2.82 18.02
CA THR A 154 22.59 -1.37 18.20
C THR A 154 22.14 -0.57 16.99
N LYS A 155 21.81 -1.27 15.90
CA LYS A 155 21.27 -0.69 14.65
C LYS A 155 19.91 -1.31 14.35
N LYS A 156 19.04 -0.50 13.76
CA LYS A 156 17.74 -0.95 13.26
C LYS A 156 17.91 -1.69 11.92
N LEU A 157 17.04 -2.64 11.67
CA LEU A 157 16.95 -3.32 10.40
C LEU A 157 16.25 -2.37 9.39
N PRO A 158 16.87 -2.01 8.26
CA PRO A 158 16.25 -1.08 7.33
C PRO A 158 15.06 -1.72 6.61
N CYS A 159 13.96 -1.00 6.47
CA CYS A 159 12.85 -1.39 5.57
C CYS A 159 13.24 -1.14 4.11
N GLY A 160 12.70 -1.95 3.19
CA GLY A 160 12.89 -1.78 1.75
C GLY A 160 14.32 -2.02 1.27
N GLN A 161 15.13 -2.74 2.05
CA GLN A 161 16.52 -3.04 1.71
C GLN A 161 16.86 -4.49 2.07
N TRP A 162 17.61 -5.15 1.20
CA TRP A 162 18.16 -6.46 1.51
C TRP A 162 19.18 -6.36 2.64
N SER A 163 19.09 -7.28 3.57
CA SER A 163 19.95 -7.37 4.74
C SER A 163 20.29 -8.82 5.06
N ARG A 164 21.52 -9.04 5.54
CA ARG A 164 21.93 -10.31 6.13
C ARG A 164 22.07 -10.14 7.63
N LEU A 165 21.28 -10.86 8.40
CA LEU A 165 21.47 -11.01 9.83
C LEU A 165 22.27 -12.29 10.09
N THR A 166 23.28 -12.21 10.94
CA THR A 166 24.11 -13.35 11.33
C THR A 166 24.34 -13.32 12.83
N ALA A 167 24.07 -14.43 13.51
CA ALA A 167 24.42 -14.64 14.89
C ALA A 167 25.49 -15.74 14.98
N VAL A 168 26.58 -15.46 15.69
CA VAL A 168 27.63 -16.41 15.95
C VAL A 168 27.66 -16.72 17.44
N TYR A 169 27.41 -17.98 17.81
CA TYR A 169 27.50 -18.49 19.15
C TYR A 169 28.79 -19.28 19.28
N ASP A 170 29.70 -18.89 20.18
CA ASP A 170 30.95 -19.58 20.44
C ASP A 170 31.15 -19.73 21.96
N LYS A 171 30.90 -20.91 22.47
CA LYS A 171 31.08 -21.27 23.87
C LYS A 171 32.55 -21.17 24.31
N ALA A 172 33.48 -21.63 23.46
CA ALA A 172 34.91 -21.62 23.79
C ALA A 172 35.45 -20.18 23.89
N ALA A 173 35.04 -19.30 22.98
CA ALA A 173 35.35 -17.88 23.04
C ALA A 173 34.56 -17.12 24.11
N ASN A 174 33.54 -17.76 24.71
CA ASN A 174 32.61 -17.10 25.62
C ASN A 174 31.89 -15.91 24.98
N ALA A 175 31.52 -16.02 23.71
CA ALA A 175 30.98 -14.89 22.94
C ALA A 175 29.72 -15.31 22.16
N VAL A 176 28.77 -14.39 22.12
CA VAL A 176 27.68 -14.36 21.14
C VAL A 176 27.75 -13.05 20.41
N THR A 177 27.87 -13.08 19.09
CA THR A 177 28.03 -11.87 18.27
C THR A 177 26.92 -11.79 17.25
N LEU A 178 26.30 -10.61 17.15
CA LEU A 178 25.24 -10.33 16.17
C LEU A 178 25.80 -9.34 15.12
N TYR A 179 25.62 -9.70 13.86
CA TYR A 179 26.06 -8.91 12.70
C TYR A 179 24.86 -8.54 11.82
N LEU A 180 24.94 -7.34 11.24
CA LEU A 180 24.08 -6.85 10.17
C LEU A 180 24.96 -6.47 8.97
N ASN A 181 24.76 -7.15 7.83
CA ASN A 181 25.55 -6.93 6.61
C ASN A 181 27.09 -7.01 6.85
N GLY A 182 27.51 -7.95 7.70
CA GLY A 182 28.92 -8.14 8.06
C GLY A 182 29.44 -7.20 9.15
N GLU A 183 28.70 -6.16 9.50
CA GLU A 183 29.07 -5.26 10.60
C GLU A 183 28.58 -5.81 11.95
N GLN A 184 29.44 -5.83 12.95
CA GLN A 184 29.04 -6.20 14.31
C GLN A 184 28.14 -5.14 14.93
N ILE A 185 26.90 -5.52 15.22
CA ILE A 185 25.87 -4.64 15.82
C ILE A 185 25.52 -5.02 17.25
N GLY A 186 26.02 -6.15 17.75
CA GLY A 186 25.75 -6.57 19.13
C GLY A 186 26.68 -7.66 19.59
N THR A 187 26.88 -7.75 20.90
CA THR A 187 27.69 -8.79 21.53
C THR A 187 27.12 -9.16 22.89
N GLY A 188 27.33 -10.43 23.25
CA GLY A 188 26.96 -11.00 24.54
C GLY A 188 27.94 -12.08 24.96
N ARG A 189 27.68 -12.70 26.09
CA ARG A 189 28.50 -13.80 26.59
C ARG A 189 27.70 -15.09 26.68
N THR A 190 28.28 -16.21 26.28
CA THR A 190 27.70 -17.55 26.47
C THR A 190 27.71 -18.00 27.91
N ASN A 191 28.52 -17.32 28.78
CA ASN A 191 28.87 -17.79 30.14
C ASN A 191 29.46 -19.21 30.12
N ARG A 192 30.05 -19.61 28.97
CA ARG A 192 30.61 -20.93 28.71
C ARG A 192 29.60 -22.08 28.87
N MET A 193 28.32 -21.76 28.67
CA MET A 193 27.21 -22.73 28.67
C MET A 193 26.92 -23.20 27.25
N ASP A 194 26.27 -24.32 27.14
CA ASP A 194 25.70 -24.80 25.88
C ASP A 194 24.42 -24.03 25.57
N LEU A 195 24.08 -23.95 24.30
CA LEU A 195 22.70 -23.66 23.91
C LEU A 195 21.81 -24.75 24.49
N ASN A 196 20.66 -24.36 25.02
CA ASN A 196 19.62 -25.31 25.42
C ASN A 196 18.74 -25.63 24.21
N PRO A 197 18.89 -26.83 23.61
CA PRO A 197 18.23 -27.11 22.33
C PRO A 197 16.72 -27.20 22.49
N SER A 198 16.01 -26.89 21.43
CA SER A 198 14.60 -27.16 21.26
C SER A 198 14.39 -28.19 20.17
N THR A 199 13.46 -29.15 20.43
CA THR A 199 12.95 -30.08 19.41
C THR A 199 11.64 -29.60 18.81
N GLY A 200 11.20 -28.40 19.16
CA GLY A 200 9.96 -27.81 18.69
C GLY A 200 10.05 -27.31 17.26
N THR A 201 8.92 -26.83 16.80
CA THR A 201 8.79 -26.30 15.44
C THR A 201 9.74 -25.15 15.19
N PHE A 202 10.46 -25.18 14.08
CA PHE A 202 11.20 -24.05 13.56
C PHE A 202 10.22 -23.19 12.73
N TRP A 203 9.90 -22.02 13.26
CA TRP A 203 8.97 -21.09 12.65
C TRP A 203 9.71 -20.10 11.76
N ILE A 204 9.10 -19.77 10.62
CA ILE A 204 9.59 -18.72 9.72
C ILE A 204 8.44 -17.77 9.46
N GLY A 205 8.66 -16.48 9.71
CA GLY A 205 7.68 -15.41 9.51
C GLY A 205 6.66 -15.22 10.62
N LYS A 206 6.69 -16.07 11.68
CA LYS A 206 5.68 -16.02 12.74
C LYS A 206 6.22 -16.54 14.06
N ASP A 207 5.64 -16.11 15.18
CA ASP A 207 5.80 -16.71 16.50
C ASP A 207 4.91 -17.98 16.66
N ALA A 208 5.31 -18.87 17.53
CA ALA A 208 4.50 -20.01 17.97
C ALA A 208 3.18 -19.57 18.59
N THR A 209 3.18 -18.43 19.29
CA THR A 209 2.01 -17.84 19.95
C THR A 209 1.39 -16.75 19.08
N ASP A 210 0.08 -16.84 18.85
CA ASP A 210 -0.67 -15.79 18.17
C ASP A 210 -0.89 -14.59 19.08
N LEU A 211 -0.45 -13.43 18.65
CA LEU A 211 -0.87 -12.15 19.20
C LEU A 211 -1.85 -11.51 18.23
N LYS A 212 -3.11 -11.36 18.64
CA LYS A 212 -4.18 -10.90 17.75
C LYS A 212 -4.64 -9.49 18.08
N ALA A 213 -4.82 -8.69 17.03
CA ALA A 213 -5.57 -7.45 17.04
C ALA A 213 -6.44 -7.39 15.76
N TRP A 214 -7.62 -6.78 15.84
CA TRP A 214 -8.58 -6.69 14.73
C TRP A 214 -8.91 -8.05 14.05
N GLY A 215 -8.79 -9.15 14.81
CA GLY A 215 -9.01 -10.50 14.29
C GLY A 215 -7.82 -11.12 13.55
N MET A 216 -6.72 -10.42 13.38
CA MET A 216 -5.52 -10.84 12.66
C MET A 216 -4.32 -11.02 13.59
N ASN A 217 -3.35 -11.84 13.18
CA ASN A 217 -2.07 -11.92 13.87
C ASN A 217 -1.26 -10.65 13.58
N ILE A 218 -0.65 -10.08 14.64
CA ILE A 218 0.15 -8.87 14.54
C ILE A 218 1.63 -9.10 14.85
N ASN A 219 2.01 -10.23 15.39
CA ASN A 219 3.40 -10.62 15.67
C ASN A 219 3.97 -11.50 14.54
N THR A 220 3.78 -11.07 13.30
CA THR A 220 4.22 -11.74 12.09
C THR A 220 5.20 -10.85 11.33
N PHE A 221 6.10 -11.46 10.58
CA PHE A 221 7.03 -10.76 9.70
C PHE A 221 6.29 -10.30 8.43
N CYS A 222 6.60 -9.09 7.97
CA CYS A 222 6.12 -8.55 6.70
C CYS A 222 7.32 -8.17 5.83
N GLY A 223 7.44 -8.79 4.66
CA GLY A 223 8.56 -8.59 3.76
C GLY A 223 9.02 -9.89 3.10
N LEU A 224 10.25 -9.92 2.65
CA LEU A 224 10.85 -11.04 1.93
C LEU A 224 11.85 -11.77 2.81
N ILE A 225 11.85 -13.10 2.76
CA ILE A 225 12.91 -13.94 3.31
C ILE A 225 13.41 -14.84 2.18
N ASP A 226 14.73 -14.84 1.99
CA ASP A 226 15.42 -15.61 0.97
C ASP A 226 16.05 -16.86 1.59
N ASP A 227 17.30 -16.78 2.02
CA ASP A 227 18.05 -17.92 2.54
C ASP A 227 18.14 -17.92 4.07
N ILE A 228 18.01 -19.13 4.65
CA ILE A 228 18.25 -19.40 6.07
C ILE A 228 19.31 -20.51 6.14
N SER A 229 20.41 -20.26 6.87
CA SER A 229 21.49 -21.24 7.00
C SER A 229 22.01 -21.35 8.44
N ILE A 230 22.32 -22.58 8.88
CA ILE A 230 22.94 -22.87 10.17
C ILE A 230 24.17 -23.74 9.96
N TYR A 231 25.26 -23.34 10.57
CA TYR A 231 26.57 -24.02 10.51
C TYR A 231 27.02 -24.40 11.91
N ASN A 232 27.61 -25.56 12.08
CA ASN A 232 28.22 -26.02 13.36
C ASN A 232 29.63 -25.43 13.57
N ALA A 233 29.81 -24.17 13.28
CA ALA A 233 31.08 -23.45 13.40
C ALA A 233 30.86 -21.97 13.69
N ALA A 234 31.86 -21.33 14.29
CA ALA A 234 31.91 -19.88 14.43
C ALA A 234 32.51 -19.29 13.16
N LEU A 235 31.67 -18.96 12.18
CA LEU A 235 32.07 -18.37 10.92
C LEU A 235 32.15 -16.84 11.05
N THR A 236 33.15 -16.26 10.38
CA THR A 236 33.17 -14.80 10.23
C THR A 236 32.20 -14.35 9.15
N PRO A 237 31.79 -13.08 9.13
CA PRO A 237 30.94 -12.56 8.02
C PRO A 237 31.54 -12.78 6.64
N ASN A 238 32.87 -12.80 6.52
CA ASN A 238 33.57 -13.07 5.25
C ASN A 238 33.47 -14.54 4.82
N ASP A 239 33.27 -15.45 5.75
CA ASP A 239 33.06 -16.88 5.45
C ASP A 239 31.66 -17.16 4.92
N LEU A 240 30.76 -16.20 5.12
CA LEU A 240 29.36 -16.18 4.65
C LEU A 240 29.19 -15.28 3.42
N SER A 241 30.27 -15.09 2.65
CA SER A 241 30.23 -14.30 1.44
C SER A 241 29.11 -14.82 0.52
N ASN A 242 28.36 -13.87 -0.01
CA ASN A 242 27.24 -14.13 -0.89
C ASN A 242 27.70 -15.00 -2.08
N PRO A 243 27.04 -16.14 -2.37
CA PRO A 243 27.37 -16.96 -3.53
C PRO A 243 27.26 -16.20 -4.86
N SER A 244 26.47 -15.15 -4.93
CA SER A 244 26.38 -14.29 -6.08
C SER A 244 27.36 -13.12 -6.00
N GLU A 245 28.61 -13.32 -6.40
CA GLU A 245 29.57 -12.26 -6.77
C GLU A 245 30.10 -11.32 -5.64
N GLY A 246 30.65 -11.86 -4.59
CA GLY A 246 31.61 -11.08 -3.80
C GLY A 246 31.10 -9.78 -3.20
N GLY A 247 30.05 -9.82 -2.43
CA GLY A 247 29.96 -8.94 -1.29
C GLY A 247 28.88 -7.92 -1.18
N ALA A 248 28.26 -7.41 -2.19
CA ALA A 248 27.20 -6.43 -1.98
C ALA A 248 25.83 -7.11 -2.06
N LEU A 249 25.01 -6.92 -1.05
CA LEU A 249 23.57 -7.13 -1.16
C LEU A 249 23.03 -6.05 -2.11
N ALA A 250 23.40 -6.18 -3.38
CA ALA A 250 23.10 -5.20 -4.40
C ALA A 250 21.65 -5.39 -4.88
N GLY A 251 20.98 -4.30 -5.08
CA GLY A 251 19.61 -4.26 -5.57
C GLY A 251 18.60 -4.00 -4.45
N ARG A 252 17.46 -3.47 -4.86
CA ARG A 252 16.30 -3.28 -3.97
C ARG A 252 15.37 -4.47 -4.13
N PRO A 253 14.68 -4.86 -3.05
CA PRO A 253 13.58 -5.80 -3.15
C PRO A 253 12.46 -5.18 -3.99
N ASP A 254 11.85 -5.98 -4.85
CA ASP A 254 10.66 -5.57 -5.60
C ASP A 254 9.41 -5.92 -4.80
N PHE A 255 8.69 -4.89 -4.36
CA PHE A 255 7.40 -5.04 -3.67
C PHE A 255 6.19 -4.82 -4.60
N ASN A 256 6.42 -4.74 -5.91
CA ASN A 256 5.35 -4.72 -6.89
C ASN A 256 4.80 -6.13 -7.11
N TYR A 257 3.60 -6.34 -6.65
CA TYR A 257 2.93 -7.62 -6.77
C TYR A 257 1.85 -7.51 -7.84
N PRO A 258 1.99 -8.21 -8.98
CA PRO A 258 1.02 -8.13 -10.06
C PRO A 258 -0.37 -8.53 -9.57
N ALA A 259 -1.40 -7.90 -10.11
CA ALA A 259 -2.80 -8.15 -9.73
C ALA A 259 -3.20 -9.63 -9.82
N SER A 260 -2.60 -10.40 -10.74
CA SER A 260 -2.78 -11.84 -10.87
C SER A 260 -2.34 -12.64 -9.62
N ARG A 261 -1.48 -12.08 -8.76
CA ARG A 261 -1.08 -12.71 -7.49
C ARG A 261 -2.17 -12.65 -6.43
N TYR A 262 -3.17 -11.78 -6.62
CA TYR A 262 -4.34 -11.65 -5.75
C TYR A 262 -5.57 -12.36 -6.31
N GLU A 263 -5.37 -13.37 -7.18
CA GLU A 263 -6.43 -14.29 -7.56
C GLU A 263 -6.88 -15.08 -6.34
N LEU A 264 -7.94 -14.55 -5.73
CA LEU A 264 -8.47 -15.10 -4.49
C LEU A 264 -9.42 -16.26 -4.77
N PRO A 265 -9.50 -17.22 -3.85
CA PRO A 265 -10.63 -18.15 -3.82
C PRO A 265 -11.93 -17.35 -3.79
N SER A 266 -12.90 -17.78 -4.57
CA SER A 266 -14.15 -17.07 -4.76
C SER A 266 -14.90 -16.78 -3.46
N PHE A 267 -15.36 -15.55 -3.28
CA PHE A 267 -16.43 -15.20 -2.37
C PHE A 267 -17.77 -15.57 -3.00
N GLY A 268 -18.45 -16.60 -2.51
CA GLY A 268 -19.77 -16.98 -3.03
C GLY A 268 -19.81 -17.19 -4.55
N GLY A 269 -18.69 -17.54 -5.19
CA GLY A 269 -18.59 -17.72 -6.64
C GLY A 269 -17.91 -16.59 -7.40
N VAL A 270 -17.59 -15.46 -6.75
CA VAL A 270 -16.90 -14.32 -7.38
C VAL A 270 -15.55 -14.09 -6.71
N GLY A 271 -14.48 -14.15 -7.47
CA GLY A 271 -13.11 -13.98 -6.97
C GLY A 271 -12.75 -12.53 -6.72
N GLY A 272 -11.95 -12.28 -5.67
CA GLY A 272 -11.43 -10.94 -5.35
C GLY A 272 -10.61 -10.33 -6.49
N GLY A 273 -10.03 -11.11 -7.39
CA GLY A 273 -9.39 -10.64 -8.60
C GLY A 273 -10.32 -9.90 -9.55
N LEU A 274 -11.64 -10.15 -9.48
CA LEU A 274 -12.64 -9.40 -10.26
C LEU A 274 -12.87 -7.98 -9.72
N TRP A 275 -12.58 -7.76 -8.45
CA TRP A 275 -12.80 -6.47 -7.79
C TRP A 275 -11.57 -5.59 -7.80
N ARG A 276 -10.38 -6.18 -8.02
CA ARG A 276 -9.15 -5.40 -7.98
C ARG A 276 -9.07 -4.45 -9.18
N PRO A 277 -8.92 -3.12 -8.94
CA PRO A 277 -8.64 -2.15 -9.99
C PRO A 277 -7.30 -2.45 -10.68
N GLN A 278 -7.21 -2.12 -11.98
CA GLN A 278 -6.03 -2.37 -12.79
C GLN A 278 -5.26 -1.10 -13.14
N PHE A 279 -5.93 0.04 -13.24
CA PHE A 279 -5.31 1.31 -13.61
C PHE A 279 -5.54 2.44 -12.59
N HIS A 280 -6.33 2.22 -11.55
CA HIS A 280 -6.38 3.14 -10.42
C HIS A 280 -5.14 2.98 -9.54
N GLY A 281 -4.62 4.10 -9.02
CA GLY A 281 -3.51 4.08 -8.08
C GLY A 281 -3.89 3.33 -6.81
N MET A 282 -3.04 2.41 -6.39
CA MET A 282 -3.16 1.69 -5.12
C MET A 282 -1.88 0.90 -4.84
N PRO A 283 -1.55 0.61 -3.57
CA PRO A 283 -0.47 -0.31 -3.26
C PRO A 283 -0.78 -1.73 -3.70
N SER A 284 0.24 -2.54 -3.87
CA SER A 284 0.13 -3.95 -4.25
C SER A 284 -0.66 -4.77 -3.23
N GLY A 285 -0.60 -4.40 -1.96
CA GLY A 285 -1.34 -5.05 -0.88
C GLY A 285 -1.40 -4.21 0.38
N GLY A 286 -2.04 -4.76 1.41
CA GLY A 286 -2.21 -4.07 2.68
C GLY A 286 -3.35 -3.05 2.64
N TRP A 287 -3.33 -2.13 3.58
CA TRP A 287 -4.33 -1.07 3.71
C TRP A 287 -3.75 0.27 3.28
N THR A 288 -4.52 1.04 2.54
CA THR A 288 -4.20 2.42 2.19
C THR A 288 -5.35 3.35 2.56
N ASN A 289 -5.04 4.64 2.72
CA ASN A 289 -6.05 5.67 2.98
C ASN A 289 -5.61 7.00 2.34
N GLU A 290 -5.69 8.11 3.05
CA GLU A 290 -5.45 9.46 2.57
C GLU A 290 -4.20 9.59 1.69
N SER A 291 -4.35 10.29 0.57
CA SER A 291 -3.23 10.70 -0.27
C SER A 291 -2.59 11.96 0.31
N HIS A 292 -1.34 11.85 0.76
CA HIS A 292 -0.69 12.93 1.50
C HIS A 292 -0.10 14.00 0.60
N GLY A 293 0.44 13.60 -0.54
CA GLY A 293 1.08 14.54 -1.45
C GLY A 293 1.45 13.90 -2.77
N MET A 294 1.47 14.71 -3.80
CA MET A 294 1.96 14.36 -5.13
C MET A 294 3.11 15.31 -5.48
N THR A 295 4.12 14.79 -6.17
CA THR A 295 5.20 15.59 -6.74
C THR A 295 5.71 14.95 -8.02
N TYR A 296 6.47 15.68 -8.82
CA TYR A 296 7.11 15.16 -10.03
C TYR A 296 8.62 15.24 -9.86
N SER A 297 9.30 14.13 -10.04
CA SER A 297 10.74 14.00 -9.93
C SER A 297 11.23 12.85 -10.80
N ASP A 298 12.44 12.91 -11.32
CA ASP A 298 13.06 11.87 -12.14
C ASP A 298 12.15 11.29 -13.25
N GLY A 299 11.38 12.16 -13.92
CA GLY A 299 10.48 11.77 -15.01
C GLY A 299 9.17 11.11 -14.58
N LYS A 300 8.86 11.05 -13.29
CA LYS A 300 7.67 10.37 -12.76
C LYS A 300 6.88 11.26 -11.81
N TYR A 301 5.58 11.01 -11.77
CA TYR A 301 4.73 11.42 -10.66
C TYR A 301 4.94 10.47 -9.49
N HIS A 302 5.09 11.01 -8.31
CA HIS A 302 5.20 10.28 -7.04
C HIS A 302 4.04 10.65 -6.15
N VAL A 303 3.31 9.67 -5.64
CA VAL A 303 2.19 9.86 -4.73
C VAL A 303 2.49 9.14 -3.42
N PHE A 304 2.39 9.90 -2.33
CA PHE A 304 2.60 9.40 -0.97
C PHE A 304 1.28 9.32 -0.23
N PHE A 305 1.14 8.33 0.65
CA PHE A 305 -0.15 8.02 1.27
C PHE A 305 -0.01 7.28 2.60
N GLN A 306 -1.10 7.25 3.36
CA GLN A 306 -1.19 6.38 4.53
C GLN A 306 -1.13 4.92 4.12
N LYS A 307 -0.23 4.14 4.74
CA LYS A 307 -0.11 2.70 4.50
C LYS A 307 0.02 1.91 5.80
N ASN A 308 -0.69 0.79 5.85
CA ASN A 308 -0.35 -0.33 6.70
C ASN A 308 0.01 -1.53 5.81
N ALA A 309 1.29 -1.88 5.73
CA ALA A 309 1.76 -3.01 4.94
C ALA A 309 1.56 -4.37 5.63
N ASN A 310 1.38 -4.39 6.96
CA ASN A 310 1.17 -5.60 7.75
C ASN A 310 -0.20 -6.25 7.57
N GLY A 311 -1.05 -5.68 6.73
CA GLY A 311 -2.36 -6.24 6.44
C GLY A 311 -3.38 -5.19 6.00
N PRO A 312 -4.51 -5.62 5.43
CA PRO A 312 -5.52 -4.75 4.85
C PRO A 312 -6.49 -4.20 5.90
N TYR A 313 -5.97 -3.61 6.96
CA TYR A 313 -6.73 -3.02 8.06
C TYR A 313 -5.99 -1.80 8.60
N MET A 314 -6.75 -0.84 9.12
CA MET A 314 -6.18 0.35 9.75
C MET A 314 -5.39 -0.03 11.01
N ALA A 315 -4.13 0.40 11.05
CA ALA A 315 -3.25 0.14 12.19
C ALA A 315 -2.18 1.22 12.32
N ARG A 316 -0.97 0.86 12.74
CA ARG A 316 0.18 1.76 12.84
C ARG A 316 0.58 2.28 11.46
N LEU A 317 0.48 3.58 11.26
CA LEU A 317 0.56 4.20 9.95
C LEU A 317 1.99 4.52 9.53
N HIS A 318 2.28 4.22 8.27
CA HIS A 318 3.50 4.53 7.54
C HIS A 318 3.14 5.45 6.37
N TRP A 319 4.11 6.04 5.74
CA TRP A 319 3.95 6.66 4.42
C TRP A 319 4.33 5.66 3.35
N GLY A 320 3.34 5.15 2.64
CA GLY A 320 3.50 4.39 1.42
C GLY A 320 3.82 5.31 0.26
N HIS A 321 4.28 4.73 -0.85
CA HIS A 321 4.73 5.44 -2.01
C HIS A 321 4.40 4.64 -3.27
N ILE A 322 3.79 5.29 -4.25
CA ILE A 322 3.64 4.78 -5.61
C ILE A 322 4.14 5.83 -6.60
N SER A 323 4.67 5.36 -7.73
CA SER A 323 5.14 6.22 -8.81
C SER A 323 4.46 5.88 -10.14
N SER A 324 4.42 6.84 -11.07
CA SER A 324 3.83 6.67 -12.39
C SER A 324 4.40 7.66 -13.38
N GLU A 325 4.69 7.23 -14.60
CA GLU A 325 5.08 8.13 -15.69
C GLU A 325 3.87 8.84 -16.32
N ASP A 326 2.68 8.24 -16.25
CA ASP A 326 1.49 8.62 -17.01
C ASP A 326 0.21 8.81 -16.18
N LEU A 327 0.27 8.57 -14.86
CA LEU A 327 -0.88 8.55 -13.93
C LEU A 327 -1.95 7.48 -14.26
N CYS A 328 -1.62 6.52 -15.12
CA CYS A 328 -2.48 5.41 -15.53
C CYS A 328 -1.89 4.04 -15.17
N SER A 329 -0.57 4.00 -15.06
CA SER A 329 0.21 2.80 -14.71
C SER A 329 1.05 3.10 -13.49
N TRP A 330 0.92 2.29 -12.44
CA TRP A 330 1.49 2.58 -11.14
C TRP A 330 2.52 1.53 -10.72
N THR A 331 3.59 1.98 -10.13
CA THR A 331 4.61 1.15 -9.50
C THR A 331 4.61 1.42 -8.01
N GLU A 332 4.58 0.38 -7.19
CA GLU A 332 4.77 0.53 -5.75
C GLU A 332 6.25 0.63 -5.44
N GLU A 333 6.60 1.68 -4.74
CA GLU A 333 7.94 1.94 -4.22
C GLU A 333 8.03 1.47 -2.75
N PRO A 334 9.23 1.31 -2.20
CA PRO A 334 9.39 1.08 -0.77
C PRO A 334 8.69 2.13 0.09
N ILE A 335 8.36 1.77 1.33
CA ILE A 335 7.82 2.71 2.31
C ILE A 335 8.77 3.89 2.47
N ALA A 336 8.27 5.11 2.27
CA ALA A 336 9.07 6.32 2.34
C ALA A 336 9.51 6.62 3.78
N ILE A 337 8.59 6.61 4.74
CA ILE A 337 8.92 6.75 6.17
C ILE A 337 8.12 5.76 7.01
N ALA A 338 8.82 5.14 7.98
CA ALA A 338 8.25 4.22 8.96
C ALA A 338 8.34 4.83 10.37
N PRO A 339 7.38 4.56 11.25
CA PRO A 339 7.46 4.98 12.64
C PRO A 339 8.54 4.18 13.37
N ALA A 340 9.60 4.86 13.80
CA ALA A 340 10.76 4.24 14.45
C ALA A 340 11.41 5.15 15.51
N GLU A 341 10.97 6.42 15.59
CA GLU A 341 11.49 7.39 16.52
C GLU A 341 10.55 7.59 17.70
N LYS A 342 11.06 8.12 18.81
CA LYS A 342 10.24 8.34 20.01
C LYS A 342 9.05 9.25 19.76
N TYR A 343 9.19 10.24 18.90
CA TYR A 343 8.15 11.22 18.58
C TYR A 343 7.10 10.70 17.59
N ASP A 344 7.36 9.57 16.90
CA ASP A 344 6.42 8.97 15.96
C ASP A 344 6.13 7.49 16.22
N ILE A 345 6.40 7.01 17.43
CA ILE A 345 6.30 5.60 17.80
C ILE A 345 4.91 5.00 17.55
N LYS A 346 3.85 5.81 17.61
CA LYS A 346 2.46 5.39 17.33
C LYS A 346 2.06 5.54 15.87
N GLY A 347 2.84 6.23 15.06
CA GLY A 347 2.60 6.36 13.64
C GLY A 347 3.18 7.62 13.01
N CYS A 348 3.51 7.51 11.74
CA CYS A 348 3.72 8.62 10.84
C CYS A 348 2.39 8.90 10.15
N TRP A 349 1.62 9.86 10.69
CA TRP A 349 0.29 10.19 10.18
C TRP A 349 0.38 11.18 9.01
N SER A 350 -0.76 11.62 8.52
CA SER A 350 -0.90 12.40 7.31
C SER A 350 -0.20 13.78 7.34
N GLY A 351 -0.07 14.35 6.18
CA GLY A 351 0.55 15.63 5.94
C GLY A 351 0.64 15.96 4.46
N CYS A 352 1.74 16.56 4.01
CA CYS A 352 1.94 16.92 2.61
C CYS A 352 3.38 16.71 2.14
N VAL A 353 3.56 16.72 0.82
CA VAL A 353 4.87 16.90 0.18
C VAL A 353 4.95 18.33 -0.33
N TYR A 354 6.04 19.02 -0.05
CA TYR A 354 6.24 20.39 -0.47
C TYR A 354 7.65 20.64 -0.97
N SER A 355 7.80 21.64 -1.82
CA SER A 355 9.10 22.14 -2.26
C SER A 355 9.13 23.65 -2.09
N ASP A 356 10.25 24.18 -1.63
CA ASP A 356 10.48 25.63 -1.50
C ASP A 356 11.93 25.97 -1.81
N PRO A 357 12.22 26.97 -2.65
CA PRO A 357 13.59 27.30 -3.02
C PRO A 357 14.50 27.66 -1.84
N VAL A 358 13.93 28.22 -0.76
CA VAL A 358 14.68 28.70 0.42
C VAL A 358 14.78 27.60 1.50
N LEU A 359 13.66 26.91 1.79
CA LEU A 359 13.61 25.94 2.90
C LEU A 359 14.17 24.58 2.50
N THR A 360 13.87 24.13 1.28
CA THR A 360 14.24 22.77 0.83
C THR A 360 15.24 22.76 -0.33
N GLY A 361 15.71 23.94 -0.76
CA GLY A 361 16.55 24.06 -1.95
C GLY A 361 15.83 23.63 -3.24
N GLY A 362 14.49 23.69 -3.26
CA GLY A 362 13.64 23.27 -4.36
C GLY A 362 13.39 21.76 -4.43
N LYS A 363 13.93 20.96 -3.51
CA LYS A 363 13.66 19.51 -3.45
C LYS A 363 12.35 19.22 -2.73
N PRO A 364 11.64 18.13 -3.10
CA PRO A 364 10.47 17.69 -2.35
C PRO A 364 10.83 17.26 -0.92
N HIS A 365 10.16 17.79 0.07
CA HIS A 365 10.25 17.38 1.47
C HIS A 365 8.90 16.88 1.95
N ILE A 366 8.89 15.90 2.84
CA ILE A 366 7.70 15.42 3.54
C ILE A 366 7.50 16.26 4.80
N LEU A 367 6.30 16.81 4.98
CA LEU A 367 5.78 17.28 6.27
C LEU A 367 4.75 16.27 6.76
N TYR A 368 4.87 15.78 7.98
CA TYR A 368 3.97 14.78 8.51
C TYR A 368 3.61 15.00 9.97
N THR A 369 2.50 14.43 10.36
CA THR A 369 2.08 14.36 11.76
C THR A 369 2.74 13.16 12.40
N ALA A 370 3.62 13.40 13.33
CA ALA A 370 4.25 12.37 14.16
C ALA A 370 3.45 12.20 15.45
N VAL A 371 3.11 10.95 15.80
CA VAL A 371 2.29 10.65 16.98
C VAL A 371 3.06 9.77 17.94
N ASP A 372 3.18 10.24 19.17
CA ASP A 372 3.71 9.49 20.30
C ASP A 372 2.60 9.09 21.29
N ASN A 373 2.94 8.67 22.50
CA ASN A 373 1.97 8.29 23.52
C ASN A 373 1.24 9.47 24.16
N ALA A 374 1.68 10.71 23.94
CA ALA A 374 1.19 11.90 24.64
C ALA A 374 0.55 12.93 23.71
N LYS A 375 1.06 13.09 22.49
CA LYS A 375 0.66 14.17 21.59
C LYS A 375 0.97 13.89 20.13
N ALA A 376 0.36 14.70 19.26
CA ALA A 376 0.75 14.87 17.89
C ALA A 376 1.71 16.07 17.75
N THR A 377 2.73 15.93 16.91
CA THR A 377 3.72 16.94 16.57
C THR A 377 3.93 16.99 15.07
N ILE A 378 4.43 18.10 14.53
CA ILE A 378 4.74 18.19 13.11
C ILE A 378 6.23 17.97 12.90
N CYS A 379 6.53 17.06 11.99
CA CYS A 379 7.87 16.61 11.68
C CYS A 379 8.14 16.71 10.18
N GLU A 380 9.42 16.64 9.82
CA GLU A 380 9.90 16.76 8.46
C GLU A 380 10.83 15.60 8.10
N ALA A 381 10.82 15.19 6.82
CA ALA A 381 11.82 14.32 6.24
C ALA A 381 12.25 14.84 4.86
N SER A 382 13.52 14.61 4.51
CA SER A 382 14.11 14.98 3.22
C SER A 382 14.47 13.75 2.41
N PRO A 383 14.39 13.79 1.08
CA PRO A 383 14.80 12.67 0.24
C PRO A 383 16.33 12.55 0.24
N VAL A 384 16.82 11.31 0.07
CA VAL A 384 18.24 11.04 -0.09
C VAL A 384 18.71 11.48 -1.49
N ASP A 385 17.89 11.20 -2.50
CA ASP A 385 18.15 11.53 -3.91
C ASP A 385 16.86 11.86 -4.68
N GLU A 386 16.98 12.02 -5.99
CA GLU A 386 15.89 12.44 -6.87
C GLU A 386 14.88 11.32 -7.17
N THR A 387 15.20 10.07 -6.85
CA THR A 387 14.27 8.94 -7.02
C THR A 387 13.16 8.96 -5.98
N LEU A 388 13.31 9.72 -4.90
CA LEU A 388 12.36 9.86 -3.79
C LEU A 388 12.01 8.53 -3.10
N VAL A 389 12.86 7.52 -3.22
CA VAL A 389 12.63 6.20 -2.61
C VAL A 389 13.10 6.18 -1.17
N ASP A 390 14.30 6.71 -0.90
CA ASP A 390 14.86 6.78 0.45
C ASP A 390 14.71 8.18 1.06
N TRP A 391 14.32 8.20 2.33
CA TRP A 391 14.06 9.42 3.08
C TRP A 391 14.79 9.45 4.41
N THR A 392 15.21 10.61 4.81
CA THR A 392 15.88 10.86 6.09
C THR A 392 15.03 11.81 6.93
N LYS A 393 14.62 11.39 8.12
CA LYS A 393 13.93 12.23 9.08
C LYS A 393 14.86 13.32 9.59
N SER A 394 14.37 14.55 9.70
CA SER A 394 15.16 15.70 10.15
C SER A 394 15.62 15.54 11.59
N GLU A 395 16.87 15.84 11.87
CA GLU A 395 17.41 15.90 13.25
C GLU A 395 16.77 17.01 14.09
N LYS A 396 16.09 17.96 13.45
CA LYS A 396 15.38 19.06 14.12
C LYS A 396 13.96 18.70 14.54
N ASN A 397 13.52 17.47 14.25
CA ASN A 397 12.17 17.03 14.61
C ASN A 397 11.96 16.98 16.14
N PRO A 398 10.76 17.35 16.62
CA PRO A 398 9.64 17.94 15.85
C PRO A 398 9.88 19.43 15.52
N ILE A 399 9.53 19.86 14.29
CA ILE A 399 9.63 21.27 13.88
C ILE A 399 8.52 22.15 14.45
N ILE A 400 7.34 21.56 14.76
CA ILE A 400 6.30 22.17 15.59
C ILE A 400 5.97 21.19 16.72
N ASN A 401 6.25 21.59 17.95
CA ASN A 401 6.17 20.69 19.10
C ASN A 401 4.77 20.66 19.73
N GLY A 402 3.79 20.17 18.96
CA GLY A 402 2.42 20.00 19.40
C GLY A 402 1.52 21.22 19.16
N ARG A 403 0.25 21.07 19.52
CA ARG A 403 -0.77 22.09 19.31
C ARG A 403 -0.53 23.38 20.08
N PRO A 404 -0.96 24.53 19.55
CA PRO A 404 -1.02 25.78 20.31
C PRO A 404 -2.01 25.68 21.48
N ALA A 405 -1.77 26.48 22.52
CA ALA A 405 -2.65 26.54 23.66
C ALA A 405 -4.06 27.02 23.27
N GLY A 406 -5.10 26.45 23.91
CA GLY A 406 -6.50 26.84 23.70
C GLY A 406 -7.19 26.18 22.51
N LEU A 407 -6.55 25.23 21.85
CA LEU A 407 -7.15 24.40 20.81
C LEU A 407 -7.44 22.97 21.31
N SER A 408 -8.21 22.20 20.55
CA SER A 408 -8.49 20.80 20.87
C SER A 408 -7.23 19.94 20.84
N ASP A 409 -7.30 18.72 21.39
CA ASP A 409 -6.18 17.78 21.34
C ASP A 409 -5.95 17.22 19.94
N ASP A 410 -6.97 17.26 19.08
CA ASP A 410 -6.83 16.97 17.66
C ASP A 410 -6.03 18.06 16.94
N PHE A 411 -4.85 17.69 16.43
CA PHE A 411 -3.92 18.58 15.76
C PHE A 411 -3.08 17.74 14.79
N ARG A 412 -3.43 17.78 13.48
CA ARG A 412 -2.79 16.91 12.47
C ARG A 412 -2.91 17.46 11.06
N ASP A 413 -2.24 16.81 10.13
CA ASP A 413 -2.28 17.00 8.69
C ASP A 413 -1.73 18.36 8.27
N PRO A 414 -0.40 18.59 8.45
CA PRO A 414 0.22 19.83 8.04
C PRO A 414 0.20 20.00 6.53
N TYR A 415 -0.02 21.24 6.09
CA TYR A 415 0.10 21.63 4.69
C TYR A 415 0.91 22.92 4.55
N PHE A 416 1.90 22.91 3.63
CA PHE A 416 2.76 24.04 3.37
C PHE A 416 2.22 24.91 2.22
N PHE A 417 2.29 26.23 2.36
CA PHE A 417 2.07 27.18 1.27
C PHE A 417 2.89 28.46 1.47
N SER A 418 3.00 29.27 0.42
CA SER A 418 3.66 30.56 0.49
C SER A 418 2.79 31.68 -0.09
N VAL A 419 2.96 32.90 0.44
CA VAL A 419 2.35 34.13 -0.09
C VAL A 419 3.48 35.16 -0.24
N GLY A 420 3.88 35.43 -1.48
CA GLY A 420 5.13 36.16 -1.72
C GLY A 420 6.31 35.45 -1.09
N ASP A 421 7.13 36.18 -0.35
CA ASP A 421 8.29 35.62 0.35
C ASP A 421 7.98 34.98 1.70
N ARG A 422 6.75 35.10 2.18
CA ARG A 422 6.33 34.53 3.47
C ARG A 422 5.95 33.08 3.33
N LYS A 423 6.36 32.28 4.29
CA LYS A 423 6.19 30.81 4.33
C LYS A 423 5.28 30.42 5.47
N TYR A 424 4.33 29.55 5.19
CA TYR A 424 3.30 29.13 6.13
C TYR A 424 3.11 27.61 6.14
N ILE A 425 2.80 27.09 7.33
CA ILE A 425 2.19 25.76 7.52
C ILE A 425 0.81 25.99 8.15
N ILE A 426 -0.21 25.34 7.58
CA ILE A 426 -1.50 25.15 8.25
C ILE A 426 -1.59 23.73 8.78
N VAL A 427 -2.32 23.56 9.88
CA VAL A 427 -2.55 22.24 10.50
C VAL A 427 -4.01 22.14 10.88
N GLY A 428 -4.63 21.01 10.55
CA GLY A 428 -6.01 20.72 10.89
C GLY A 428 -6.25 20.66 12.40
N THR A 429 -7.34 21.24 12.86
CA THR A 429 -7.70 21.34 14.27
C THR A 429 -9.20 21.60 14.48
N SER A 430 -9.57 21.77 15.74
CA SER A 430 -10.87 22.29 16.17
C SER A 430 -10.70 23.51 17.07
N LYS A 431 -11.48 24.54 16.83
CA LYS A 431 -11.56 25.73 17.69
C LYS A 431 -13.00 26.00 18.09
N ASN A 432 -13.23 26.05 19.41
CA ASN A 432 -14.59 26.24 19.99
C ASN A 432 -15.61 25.22 19.46
N GLY A 433 -15.17 24.00 19.12
CA GLY A 433 -16.00 22.94 18.56
C GLY A 433 -16.41 23.17 17.09
N PHE A 434 -15.70 24.02 16.35
CA PHE A 434 -15.80 24.17 14.89
C PHE A 434 -14.51 23.68 14.23
N GLY A 435 -14.62 23.04 13.08
CA GLY A 435 -13.46 22.70 12.25
C GLY A 435 -12.65 23.95 11.89
N ALA A 436 -11.33 23.84 11.96
CA ALA A 436 -10.44 24.95 11.70
C ALA A 436 -9.05 24.48 11.23
N CYS A 437 -8.26 25.40 10.72
CA CYS A 437 -6.82 25.22 10.53
C CYS A 437 -6.05 26.28 11.31
N THR A 438 -4.99 25.86 12.00
CA THR A 438 -3.99 26.79 12.56
C THR A 438 -3.15 27.40 11.45
N LEU A 439 -2.43 28.47 11.78
CA LEU A 439 -1.48 29.14 10.89
C LEU A 439 -0.14 29.29 11.60
N HIS A 440 0.91 28.74 11.03
CA HIS A 440 2.27 28.79 11.54
C HIS A 440 3.16 29.48 10.51
N GLU A 441 3.69 30.64 10.84
CA GLU A 441 4.59 31.39 9.97
C GLU A 441 6.04 31.05 10.25
N TYR A 442 6.84 30.92 9.21
CA TYR A 442 8.29 30.74 9.34
C TYR A 442 8.99 32.09 9.51
N VAL A 443 9.55 32.35 10.68
CA VAL A 443 10.24 33.59 11.00
C VAL A 443 11.56 33.29 11.74
N ALA A 444 12.63 33.91 11.30
CA ALA A 444 13.95 33.80 11.93
C ALA A 444 14.40 32.34 12.16
N GLY A 445 14.17 31.46 11.19
CA GLY A 445 14.61 30.05 11.25
C GLY A 445 13.69 29.10 12.05
N LYS A 446 12.50 29.54 12.42
CA LYS A 446 11.56 28.77 13.26
C LYS A 446 10.11 28.94 12.78
N TRP A 447 9.32 27.89 12.97
CA TRP A 447 7.88 27.93 12.81
C TRP A 447 7.22 28.52 14.07
N GLY A 448 6.37 29.54 13.87
CA GLY A 448 5.56 30.10 14.94
C GLY A 448 4.53 29.09 15.44
N ASN A 449 4.11 29.21 16.70
CA ASN A 449 3.09 28.35 17.31
C ASN A 449 2.23 29.14 18.29
N ASP A 450 1.72 30.30 17.84
CA ASP A 450 0.99 31.31 18.64
C ASP A 450 -0.52 31.16 18.60
N GLY A 451 -1.04 30.11 17.94
CA GLY A 451 -2.48 29.81 17.89
C GLY A 451 -3.30 30.66 16.91
N LYS A 452 -2.62 31.35 15.96
CA LYS A 452 -3.33 32.00 14.85
C LYS A 452 -4.13 30.98 14.05
N ILE A 453 -5.27 31.45 13.53
CA ILE A 453 -6.18 30.63 12.72
C ILE A 453 -6.12 31.15 11.27
N PHE A 454 -5.86 30.20 10.37
CA PHE A 454 -5.91 30.41 8.91
C PHE A 454 -7.35 30.60 8.44
N PHE A 455 -8.22 29.66 8.78
CA PHE A 455 -9.64 29.63 8.44
C PHE A 455 -10.39 28.74 9.41
N GLN A 456 -11.68 29.01 9.61
CA GLN A 456 -12.53 28.28 10.55
C GLN A 456 -13.95 28.13 10.00
N ALA A 457 -14.59 27.00 10.28
CA ALA A 457 -15.98 26.72 9.99
C ALA A 457 -16.93 27.72 10.68
N ASP A 458 -18.00 28.06 10.02
CA ASP A 458 -19.12 28.84 10.57
C ASP A 458 -20.38 28.00 10.76
N ASN A 459 -20.46 26.80 10.18
CA ASN A 459 -21.58 25.88 10.27
C ASN A 459 -21.11 24.44 10.54
N LYS A 460 -21.31 23.95 11.77
CA LYS A 460 -20.93 22.58 12.17
C LYS A 460 -21.63 21.47 11.39
N GLN A 461 -22.88 21.68 10.98
CA GLN A 461 -23.69 20.66 10.33
C GLN A 461 -23.16 20.30 8.94
N THR A 462 -22.59 21.26 8.24
CA THR A 462 -22.08 21.09 6.88
C THR A 462 -20.55 21.11 6.81
N GLN A 463 -19.89 21.82 7.71
CA GLN A 463 -18.44 22.06 7.71
C GLN A 463 -17.70 21.35 8.85
N GLY A 464 -18.43 20.64 9.73
CA GLY A 464 -17.87 19.77 10.77
C GLY A 464 -17.28 20.48 11.98
N THR A 465 -16.80 19.63 12.89
CA THR A 465 -16.17 20.04 14.16
C THR A 465 -14.67 19.93 14.15
N PHE A 466 -14.08 19.28 13.15
CA PHE A 466 -12.66 19.11 12.92
C PHE A 466 -12.39 19.04 11.40
N TRP A 467 -11.24 19.55 10.96
CA TRP A 467 -10.82 19.48 9.56
C TRP A 467 -9.57 18.62 9.39
N GLU A 468 -9.67 17.59 8.54
CA GLU A 468 -8.55 16.76 8.09
C GLU A 468 -8.05 17.23 6.73
N MET A 469 -6.80 16.94 6.45
CA MET A 469 -6.16 17.06 5.13
C MET A 469 -6.42 18.42 4.45
N PRO A 470 -6.13 19.55 5.10
CA PRO A 470 -6.31 20.84 4.46
C PRO A 470 -5.31 21.00 3.31
N ASN A 471 -5.77 21.52 2.17
CA ASN A 471 -4.93 21.89 1.03
C ASN A 471 -5.16 23.35 0.65
N VAL A 472 -4.10 24.02 0.21
CA VAL A 472 -4.13 25.38 -0.34
C VAL A 472 -3.45 25.38 -1.70
N THR A 473 -4.24 25.47 -2.76
CA THR A 473 -3.75 25.38 -4.14
C THR A 473 -3.92 26.73 -4.82
N PRO A 474 -2.83 27.36 -5.33
CA PRO A 474 -2.95 28.60 -6.08
C PRO A 474 -3.67 28.38 -7.43
N LEU A 475 -4.58 29.28 -7.79
CA LEU A 475 -5.37 29.23 -9.02
C LEU A 475 -4.97 30.32 -10.05
N GLY A 476 -3.96 31.15 -9.72
CA GLY A 476 -3.63 32.36 -10.46
C GLY A 476 -4.44 33.58 -10.00
N ASP A 477 -4.03 34.76 -10.44
CA ASP A 477 -4.69 36.04 -10.14
C ASP A 477 -4.96 36.32 -8.66
N GLY A 478 -4.08 35.80 -7.77
CA GLY A 478 -4.23 35.93 -6.31
C GLY A 478 -5.35 35.10 -5.69
N LYS A 479 -5.97 34.21 -6.46
CA LYS A 479 -6.98 33.27 -5.98
C LYS A 479 -6.37 31.94 -5.57
N TYR A 480 -6.99 31.30 -4.61
CA TYR A 480 -6.62 30.01 -4.07
C TYR A 480 -7.84 29.11 -3.90
N LEU A 481 -7.66 27.82 -4.15
CA LEU A 481 -8.60 26.77 -3.75
C LEU A 481 -8.16 26.28 -2.37
N PHE A 482 -9.07 26.36 -1.40
CA PHE A 482 -8.91 25.71 -0.11
C PHE A 482 -9.82 24.50 -0.07
N THR A 483 -9.28 23.32 0.27
CA THR A 483 -10.04 22.08 0.46
C THR A 483 -9.74 21.47 1.82
N CYS A 484 -10.71 20.77 2.41
CA CYS A 484 -10.52 19.96 3.60
C CYS A 484 -11.59 18.86 3.69
N THR A 485 -11.33 17.85 4.50
CA THR A 485 -12.29 16.78 4.82
C THR A 485 -12.83 17.00 6.23
N PRO A 486 -14.08 17.45 6.38
CA PRO A 486 -14.66 17.77 7.68
C PRO A 486 -15.15 16.52 8.40
N LEU A 487 -14.80 16.38 9.67
CA LEU A 487 -15.35 15.39 10.58
C LEU A 487 -16.44 15.99 11.47
N GLY A 488 -17.33 15.13 11.98
CA GLY A 488 -18.40 15.55 12.89
C GLY A 488 -19.48 16.40 12.23
N THR A 489 -19.70 16.20 10.93
CA THR A 489 -20.86 16.80 10.23
C THR A 489 -22.13 15.99 10.50
N GLY A 490 -23.30 16.61 10.35
CA GLY A 490 -24.59 15.90 10.40
C GLY A 490 -24.94 15.10 9.13
N GLN A 491 -24.10 15.15 8.09
CA GLN A 491 -24.41 14.66 6.73
C GLN A 491 -23.42 13.60 6.21
N GLY A 492 -22.59 13.02 7.08
CA GLY A 492 -21.49 12.12 6.68
C GLY A 492 -20.25 12.91 6.23
N VAL A 493 -19.15 12.18 5.98
CA VAL A 493 -17.87 12.78 5.62
C VAL A 493 -17.84 13.03 4.11
N ARG A 494 -17.63 14.28 3.71
CA ARG A 494 -17.49 14.72 2.31
C ARG A 494 -16.46 15.83 2.25
N THR A 495 -15.53 15.75 1.34
CA THR A 495 -14.56 16.83 1.10
C THR A 495 -15.27 18.09 0.63
N ILE A 496 -14.97 19.21 1.30
CA ILE A 496 -15.50 20.54 1.01
C ILE A 496 -14.42 21.47 0.52
N CYS A 497 -14.81 22.49 -0.25
CA CYS A 497 -13.86 23.44 -0.80
C CYS A 497 -14.47 24.85 -0.96
N TRP A 498 -13.57 25.84 -1.03
CA TRP A 498 -13.88 27.24 -1.34
C TRP A 498 -12.82 27.81 -2.28
N VAL A 499 -13.24 28.69 -3.15
CA VAL A 499 -12.35 29.61 -3.86
C VAL A 499 -12.26 30.90 -3.03
N GLY A 500 -11.07 31.44 -2.85
CA GLY A 500 -10.87 32.61 -2.04
C GLY A 500 -9.54 33.32 -2.29
N THR A 501 -9.21 34.26 -1.42
CA THR A 501 -7.96 35.01 -1.42
C THR A 501 -7.21 34.78 -0.12
N ILE A 502 -5.89 34.92 -0.14
CA ILE A 502 -5.07 34.87 1.08
C ILE A 502 -4.41 36.23 1.25
N SER A 503 -4.64 36.86 2.43
CA SER A 503 -3.99 38.13 2.78
C SER A 503 -2.48 37.93 3.03
N PRO A 504 -1.67 38.99 2.96
CA PRO A 504 -0.23 38.90 3.20
C PRO A 504 0.16 38.31 4.57
N ASP A 505 -0.71 38.41 5.58
CA ASP A 505 -0.54 37.80 6.90
C ASP A 505 -1.03 36.34 6.97
N GLY A 506 -1.36 35.73 5.84
CA GLY A 506 -1.66 34.32 5.69
C GLY A 506 -3.12 33.93 5.98
N LYS A 507 -4.04 34.88 6.15
CA LYS A 507 -5.46 34.58 6.44
C LYS A 507 -6.25 34.34 5.15
N PHE A 508 -7.01 33.24 5.09
CA PHE A 508 -7.91 32.94 3.98
C PHE A 508 -9.27 33.64 4.13
N THR A 509 -9.76 34.16 3.02
CA THR A 509 -11.08 34.77 2.90
C THR A 509 -11.81 34.17 1.70
N PRO A 510 -12.92 33.42 1.88
CA PRO A 510 -13.70 32.88 0.78
C PRO A 510 -14.27 33.97 -0.12
N THR A 511 -14.27 33.77 -1.42
CA THR A 511 -14.95 34.57 -2.45
C THR A 511 -16.06 33.81 -3.16
N SER A 512 -16.12 32.46 -2.94
CA SER A 512 -17.21 31.59 -3.36
C SER A 512 -17.97 31.06 -2.15
N ASP A 513 -19.17 30.55 -2.38
CA ASP A 513 -19.85 29.67 -1.46
C ASP A 513 -19.07 28.37 -1.27
N MET A 514 -19.35 27.66 -0.16
CA MET A 514 -18.83 26.30 0.06
C MET A 514 -19.36 25.35 -1.02
N GLN A 515 -18.47 24.57 -1.59
CA GLN A 515 -18.80 23.52 -2.55
C GLN A 515 -18.38 22.16 -2.02
N TYR A 516 -19.11 21.12 -2.41
CA TYR A 516 -18.67 19.74 -2.21
C TYR A 516 -17.84 19.29 -3.41
N LEU A 517 -16.71 18.66 -3.15
CA LEU A 517 -15.85 18.12 -4.20
C LEU A 517 -16.57 17.00 -4.97
N GLU A 518 -17.31 16.15 -4.25
CA GLU A 518 -18.02 15.00 -4.82
C GLU A 518 -19.53 15.26 -4.87
N LEU A 519 -20.19 14.84 -5.94
CA LEU A 519 -21.64 14.82 -6.04
C LEU A 519 -22.30 13.87 -5.03
N GLY A 520 -21.57 13.14 -4.23
CA GLY A 520 -21.95 12.11 -3.30
C GLY A 520 -23.38 12.17 -2.79
N GLY A 521 -24.01 11.02 -2.71
CA GLY A 521 -25.39 10.88 -2.32
C GLY A 521 -25.65 11.10 -0.83
N ILE A 522 -26.91 11.24 -0.50
CA ILE A 522 -27.44 11.39 0.85
C ILE A 522 -27.38 10.03 1.55
N SER A 523 -26.22 9.51 1.86
CA SER A 523 -26.15 8.39 2.79
C SER A 523 -25.22 8.70 3.95
N ARG A 524 -25.52 8.06 5.07
CA ARG A 524 -24.83 8.23 6.33
C ARG A 524 -23.32 8.02 6.28
N ASP A 525 -22.82 7.35 5.25
CA ASP A 525 -21.47 6.80 5.27
C ASP A 525 -20.48 7.56 4.37
N GLY A 526 -20.88 8.68 3.79
CA GLY A 526 -20.06 9.49 2.89
C GLY A 526 -19.58 8.68 1.68
N TYR A 527 -19.85 9.17 0.50
CA TYR A 527 -19.37 8.54 -0.74
C TYR A 527 -18.47 9.49 -1.48
N GLY A 528 -17.68 8.89 -2.32
CA GLY A 528 -16.81 9.61 -3.16
C GLY A 528 -15.38 9.66 -2.64
N LEU A 529 -14.61 10.43 -3.33
CA LEU A 529 -13.24 10.72 -3.02
C LEU A 529 -13.15 11.57 -1.74
N LEU A 530 -12.24 11.18 -0.88
CA LEU A 530 -11.90 11.89 0.36
C LEU A 530 -10.43 12.28 0.38
N SER A 531 -10.10 13.26 1.22
CA SER A 531 -8.72 13.64 1.57
C SER A 531 -7.80 13.70 0.36
N PRO A 532 -8.10 14.56 -0.64
CA PRO A 532 -7.33 14.62 -1.87
C PRO A 532 -5.97 15.27 -1.66
N THR A 533 -5.01 14.85 -2.48
CA THR A 533 -3.83 15.65 -2.80
C THR A 533 -4.06 16.39 -4.12
N ILE A 534 -3.56 17.62 -4.21
CA ILE A 534 -3.65 18.46 -5.40
C ILE A 534 -2.25 18.93 -5.76
N TYR A 535 -1.86 18.72 -7.00
CA TYR A 535 -0.53 19.06 -7.49
C TYR A 535 -0.60 19.77 -8.84
N GLN A 536 0.27 20.76 -9.02
CA GLN A 536 0.35 21.51 -10.27
C GLN A 536 1.60 21.10 -11.04
N HIS A 537 1.41 20.60 -12.25
CA HIS A 537 2.49 20.20 -13.14
C HIS A 537 2.07 20.40 -14.57
N ASP A 538 3.01 20.91 -15.40
CA ASP A 538 2.83 21.13 -16.83
C ASP A 538 1.54 21.92 -17.20
N GLY A 539 1.26 22.98 -16.44
CA GLY A 539 0.09 23.83 -16.63
C GLY A 539 -1.25 23.20 -16.20
N LYS A 540 -1.24 22.01 -15.63
CA LYS A 540 -2.43 21.32 -15.14
C LYS A 540 -2.47 21.34 -13.62
N THR A 541 -3.67 21.47 -13.07
CA THR A 541 -3.94 21.23 -11.64
C THR A 541 -4.58 19.85 -11.53
N ILE A 542 -3.85 18.89 -10.96
CA ILE A 542 -4.24 17.48 -10.90
C ILE A 542 -4.63 17.14 -9.47
N LEU A 543 -5.79 16.50 -9.33
CA LEU A 543 -6.32 16.00 -8.06
C LEU A 543 -6.40 14.49 -8.08
N LEU A 544 -6.05 13.86 -6.96
CA LEU A 544 -6.21 12.44 -6.68
C LEU A 544 -6.58 12.28 -5.20
N GLY A 545 -7.47 11.36 -4.86
CA GLY A 545 -7.86 11.13 -3.47
C GLY A 545 -8.34 9.71 -3.21
N ILE A 546 -8.44 9.34 -1.94
CA ILE A 546 -8.86 8.00 -1.52
C ILE A 546 -10.34 7.76 -1.80
N VAL A 547 -10.69 6.58 -2.32
CA VAL A 547 -12.06 6.08 -2.44
C VAL A 547 -12.20 4.83 -1.56
N PRO A 548 -12.67 4.99 -0.31
CA PRO A 548 -12.75 3.88 0.64
C PRO A 548 -13.74 2.81 0.19
N ASP A 549 -13.41 1.54 0.42
CA ASP A 549 -14.26 0.41 0.01
C ASP A 549 -15.43 0.15 0.95
N LYS A 550 -15.34 0.54 2.21
CA LYS A 550 -16.39 0.30 3.23
C LYS A 550 -16.72 -1.20 3.43
N LEU A 551 -15.83 -2.09 3.02
CA LEU A 551 -15.99 -3.52 3.24
C LEU A 551 -15.66 -3.91 4.70
N PRO A 552 -16.21 -5.00 5.20
CA PRO A 552 -15.79 -5.58 6.47
C PRO A 552 -14.31 -5.97 6.45
N THR A 553 -13.63 -5.82 7.59
CA THR A 553 -12.19 -6.11 7.71
C THR A 553 -11.83 -7.56 7.35
N ASP A 554 -12.72 -8.54 7.66
CA ASP A 554 -12.51 -9.93 7.29
C ASP A 554 -12.60 -10.19 5.78
N VAL A 555 -13.40 -9.38 5.06
CA VAL A 555 -13.45 -9.40 3.59
C VAL A 555 -12.14 -8.86 3.02
N ASN A 556 -11.67 -7.72 3.53
CA ASN A 556 -10.39 -7.15 3.13
C ASN A 556 -9.23 -8.09 3.45
N ALA A 557 -9.24 -8.76 4.61
CA ALA A 557 -8.22 -9.74 4.98
C ALA A 557 -8.13 -10.89 3.98
N ARG A 558 -9.27 -11.34 3.45
CA ARG A 558 -9.33 -12.37 2.42
C ARG A 558 -8.94 -11.85 1.03
N MET A 559 -9.12 -10.55 0.76
CA MET A 559 -8.66 -9.91 -0.49
C MET A 559 -7.16 -9.59 -0.48
N GLY A 560 -6.56 -9.38 0.68
CA GLY A 560 -5.16 -8.98 0.82
C GLY A 560 -4.91 -7.49 0.61
N TRP A 561 -5.94 -6.70 0.34
CA TRP A 561 -5.86 -5.26 0.11
C TRP A 561 -7.15 -4.55 0.54
N ALA A 562 -7.05 -3.25 0.81
CA ALA A 562 -8.20 -2.39 1.13
C ALA A 562 -7.99 -1.00 0.54
N HIS A 563 -9.06 -0.45 -0.02
CA HIS A 563 -9.14 0.86 -0.64
C HIS A 563 -8.34 1.02 -1.94
N ASN A 564 -8.54 2.11 -2.63
CA ASN A 564 -7.78 2.58 -3.79
C ASN A 564 -8.01 4.07 -4.00
N TYR A 565 -7.23 4.71 -4.84
CA TYR A 565 -7.41 6.12 -5.20
C TYR A 565 -8.40 6.27 -6.35
N SER A 566 -8.99 7.47 -6.49
CA SER A 566 -9.76 7.86 -7.68
C SER A 566 -8.85 7.92 -8.91
N LEU A 567 -9.43 8.02 -10.08
CA LEU A 567 -8.67 8.51 -11.22
C LEU A 567 -8.17 9.94 -10.98
N PRO A 568 -7.04 10.31 -11.58
CA PRO A 568 -6.61 11.70 -11.57
C PRO A 568 -7.63 12.58 -12.31
N ARG A 569 -7.91 13.75 -11.73
CA ARG A 569 -8.83 14.75 -12.27
C ARG A 569 -8.10 16.05 -12.55
N GLU A 570 -8.39 16.68 -13.67
CA GLU A 570 -7.96 18.04 -13.97
C GLU A 570 -8.96 19.04 -13.39
N LEU A 571 -8.45 19.99 -12.60
CA LEU A 571 -9.25 21.03 -11.93
C LEU A 571 -9.09 22.38 -12.64
N THR A 572 -10.19 23.08 -12.79
CA THR A 572 -10.24 24.49 -13.15
C THR A 572 -11.34 25.18 -12.37
N VAL A 573 -11.43 26.51 -12.44
CA VAL A 573 -12.51 27.28 -11.81
C VAL A 573 -13.19 28.12 -12.85
N ALA A 574 -14.51 27.99 -12.94
CA ALA A 574 -15.33 28.80 -13.83
C ALA A 574 -15.43 30.26 -13.35
N ALA A 575 -15.89 31.16 -14.22
CA ALA A 575 -15.98 32.59 -13.91
C ALA A 575 -16.90 32.90 -12.70
N ASP A 576 -17.90 32.06 -12.48
CA ASP A 576 -18.86 32.18 -11.35
C ASP A 576 -18.31 31.57 -10.04
N GLY A 577 -17.08 31.06 -10.03
CA GLY A 577 -16.42 30.43 -8.87
C GLY A 577 -16.73 28.94 -8.72
N THR A 578 -17.44 28.32 -9.65
CA THR A 578 -17.71 26.87 -9.65
C THR A 578 -16.42 26.10 -9.90
N LEU A 579 -16.10 25.13 -9.05
CA LEU A 579 -15.01 24.18 -9.27
C LEU A 579 -15.40 23.21 -10.40
N VAL A 580 -14.58 23.15 -11.43
CA VAL A 580 -14.77 22.28 -12.59
C VAL A 580 -13.81 21.12 -12.53
N GLN A 581 -14.33 19.91 -12.64
CA GLN A 581 -13.58 18.66 -12.57
C GLN A 581 -13.74 17.88 -13.87
N ARG A 582 -12.62 17.53 -14.49
CA ARG A 582 -12.59 16.71 -15.71
C ARG A 582 -11.71 15.50 -15.52
N PRO A 583 -11.94 14.40 -16.27
CA PRO A 583 -10.97 13.32 -16.33
C PRO A 583 -9.60 13.87 -16.76
N TYR A 584 -8.53 13.34 -16.18
CA TYR A 584 -7.19 13.66 -16.64
C TYR A 584 -7.05 13.27 -18.13
N SER A 585 -6.57 14.18 -18.94
CA SER A 585 -6.54 14.01 -20.40
C SER A 585 -5.66 12.85 -20.86
N GLY A 586 -4.65 12.45 -20.06
CA GLY A 586 -3.78 11.29 -20.33
C GLY A 586 -4.52 9.96 -20.31
N LEU A 587 -5.67 9.85 -19.65
CA LEU A 587 -6.46 8.61 -19.58
C LEU A 587 -6.88 8.07 -20.96
N ALA A 588 -7.00 8.96 -21.95
CA ALA A 588 -7.31 8.57 -23.32
C ALA A 588 -6.27 7.63 -23.97
N ALA A 589 -5.03 7.61 -23.45
CA ALA A 589 -3.99 6.69 -23.94
C ALA A 589 -4.29 5.20 -23.60
N MET A 590 -5.17 4.93 -22.66
CA MET A 590 -5.61 3.56 -22.31
C MET A 590 -6.65 3.00 -23.27
N ARG A 591 -7.28 3.81 -24.12
CA ARG A 591 -8.31 3.35 -25.05
C ARG A 591 -7.75 2.37 -26.06
N THR A 592 -8.40 1.22 -26.18
CA THR A 592 -8.08 0.25 -27.24
C THR A 592 -8.72 0.64 -28.56
N GLN A 593 -8.39 -0.08 -29.65
CA GLN A 593 -9.06 0.09 -30.92
C GLN A 593 -10.52 -0.40 -30.93
N GLN A 594 -10.92 -1.16 -29.92
CA GLN A 594 -12.29 -1.68 -29.80
C GLN A 594 -13.19 -0.58 -29.23
N THR A 595 -13.93 0.06 -30.09
CA THR A 595 -14.79 1.19 -29.75
C THR A 595 -16.22 0.99 -30.25
N TYR A 596 -17.17 1.63 -29.57
CA TYR A 596 -18.52 1.88 -30.06
C TYR A 596 -18.67 3.37 -30.29
N ALA A 597 -19.21 3.79 -31.43
CA ALA A 597 -19.51 5.18 -31.74
C ALA A 597 -20.79 5.27 -32.57
N ALA A 598 -21.80 5.95 -32.06
CA ALA A 598 -23.06 6.17 -32.78
C ALA A 598 -23.76 7.44 -32.29
N THR A 599 -24.46 8.09 -33.23
CA THR A 599 -25.46 9.12 -32.94
C THR A 599 -26.82 8.59 -33.36
N ALA A 600 -27.77 8.52 -32.43
CA ALA A 600 -29.09 7.97 -32.68
C ALA A 600 -30.13 8.56 -31.72
N THR A 601 -31.41 8.46 -32.09
CA THR A 601 -32.49 8.64 -31.13
C THR A 601 -32.68 7.35 -30.35
N LEU A 602 -32.40 7.40 -29.05
CA LEU A 602 -32.66 6.29 -28.12
C LEU A 602 -34.14 6.33 -27.68
N ASP A 603 -34.80 5.16 -27.74
CA ASP A 603 -36.09 4.91 -27.13
C ASP A 603 -36.07 3.48 -26.59
N GLY A 604 -35.76 3.31 -25.32
CA GLY A 604 -35.41 2.03 -24.73
C GLY A 604 -33.88 1.86 -24.55
N THR A 605 -33.39 0.63 -24.64
CA THR A 605 -31.98 0.27 -24.44
C THR A 605 -31.27 -0.03 -25.76
N GLN A 606 -30.04 0.43 -25.89
CA GLN A 606 -29.12 0.17 -26.98
C GLN A 606 -27.87 -0.54 -26.44
N SER A 607 -27.59 -1.77 -26.90
CA SER A 607 -26.33 -2.48 -26.60
C SER A 607 -25.15 -1.71 -27.16
N LEU A 608 -24.07 -1.70 -26.39
CA LEU A 608 -22.80 -1.07 -26.77
C LEU A 608 -21.77 -2.11 -27.28
N ASP A 609 -22.25 -3.32 -27.66
CA ASP A 609 -21.36 -4.30 -28.28
C ASP A 609 -20.57 -3.68 -29.45
N PRO A 610 -19.27 -3.97 -29.60
CA PRO A 610 -18.50 -5.02 -28.93
C PRO A 610 -17.83 -4.59 -27.60
N VAL A 611 -18.11 -3.41 -27.05
CA VAL A 611 -17.53 -2.95 -25.78
C VAL A 611 -18.08 -3.77 -24.63
N SER A 612 -17.21 -4.52 -24.00
CA SER A 612 -17.54 -5.42 -22.91
C SER A 612 -16.34 -5.56 -21.97
N GLY A 613 -16.59 -5.63 -20.69
CA GLY A 613 -15.53 -5.79 -19.70
C GLY A 613 -15.80 -5.06 -18.39
N ARG A 614 -14.81 -5.10 -17.52
CA ARG A 614 -14.77 -4.37 -16.25
C ARG A 614 -13.76 -3.21 -16.24
N GLN A 615 -13.04 -3.05 -17.34
CA GLN A 615 -12.15 -1.92 -17.62
C GLN A 615 -12.68 -1.25 -18.89
N ILE A 616 -13.66 -0.36 -18.73
CA ILE A 616 -14.33 0.30 -19.86
C ILE A 616 -14.51 1.80 -19.59
N GLU A 617 -14.62 2.55 -20.66
CA GLU A 617 -15.01 3.96 -20.68
C GLU A 617 -16.30 4.12 -21.46
N LEU A 618 -17.27 4.84 -20.88
CA LEU A 618 -18.53 5.18 -21.51
C LEU A 618 -18.72 6.67 -21.52
N LEU A 619 -18.96 7.25 -22.67
CA LEU A 619 -19.20 8.68 -22.86
C LEU A 619 -20.48 8.88 -23.67
N GLY A 620 -21.47 9.53 -23.06
CA GLY A 620 -22.74 9.86 -23.68
C GLY A 620 -23.04 11.35 -23.59
N ASP A 621 -23.36 11.97 -24.73
CA ASP A 621 -23.99 13.30 -24.79
C ASP A 621 -25.45 13.12 -25.20
N PHE A 622 -26.37 13.46 -24.30
CA PHE A 622 -27.81 13.29 -24.44
C PHE A 622 -28.49 14.65 -24.55
N VAL A 623 -29.31 14.83 -25.56
CA VAL A 623 -30.32 15.88 -25.59
C VAL A 623 -31.50 15.43 -24.71
N LEU A 624 -31.69 16.10 -23.59
CA LEU A 624 -32.60 15.61 -22.54
C LEU A 624 -34.06 15.64 -22.99
N PRO A 625 -34.79 14.55 -22.80
CA PRO A 625 -36.23 14.48 -23.16
C PRO A 625 -37.07 15.33 -22.19
N ALA A 626 -38.28 15.69 -22.60
CA ALA A 626 -39.21 16.44 -21.73
C ALA A 626 -39.59 15.68 -20.46
N THR A 627 -39.66 14.35 -20.54
CA THR A 627 -39.98 13.43 -19.45
C THR A 627 -39.11 12.18 -19.57
N GLY A 628 -39.03 11.40 -18.48
CA GLY A 628 -38.24 10.18 -18.48
C GLY A 628 -36.80 10.40 -18.00
N THR A 629 -35.96 9.42 -18.25
CA THR A 629 -34.58 9.39 -17.79
C THR A 629 -33.66 8.93 -18.93
N VAL A 630 -32.42 9.37 -18.91
CA VAL A 630 -31.34 8.92 -19.79
C VAL A 630 -30.17 8.38 -18.98
N GLY A 631 -29.35 7.48 -19.55
CA GLY A 631 -28.18 6.98 -18.85
C GLY A 631 -27.55 5.74 -19.42
N PHE A 632 -26.84 5.00 -18.56
CA PHE A 632 -26.11 3.79 -18.88
C PHE A 632 -26.44 2.64 -17.92
N ASN A 633 -26.56 1.44 -18.46
CA ASN A 633 -26.43 0.19 -17.74
C ASN A 633 -25.04 -0.36 -17.98
N PHE A 634 -24.35 -0.80 -16.93
CA PHE A 634 -23.02 -1.39 -17.05
C PHE A 634 -22.84 -2.50 -16.02
N LEU A 635 -21.76 -3.27 -16.12
CA LEU A 635 -21.60 -4.52 -15.38
C LEU A 635 -22.83 -5.42 -15.55
N LYS A 636 -23.39 -5.43 -16.76
CA LYS A 636 -24.62 -6.18 -17.07
C LYS A 636 -24.31 -7.65 -17.28
N SER A 637 -25.15 -8.51 -16.69
CA SER A 637 -25.21 -9.94 -16.91
C SER A 637 -26.66 -10.44 -16.79
N ALA A 638 -26.87 -11.73 -16.89
CA ALA A 638 -28.18 -12.34 -16.62
C ALA A 638 -28.61 -12.17 -15.15
N SER A 639 -27.63 -11.99 -14.22
CA SER A 639 -27.88 -11.85 -12.78
C SER A 639 -28.20 -10.41 -12.33
N GLY A 640 -27.94 -9.39 -13.18
CA GLY A 640 -28.23 -8.00 -12.87
C GLY A 640 -27.26 -7.01 -13.51
N GLN A 641 -27.37 -5.76 -13.11
CA GLN A 641 -26.59 -4.64 -13.64
C GLN A 641 -26.52 -3.46 -12.66
N ALA A 642 -25.57 -2.56 -12.87
CA ALA A 642 -25.57 -1.21 -12.34
C ALA A 642 -26.27 -0.27 -13.33
N THR A 643 -27.09 0.65 -12.84
CA THR A 643 -27.81 1.63 -13.69
C THR A 643 -27.49 3.04 -13.22
N LEU A 644 -26.80 3.82 -14.05
CA LEU A 644 -26.65 5.26 -13.88
C LEU A 644 -27.72 5.98 -14.70
N SER A 645 -28.49 6.86 -14.07
CA SER A 645 -29.56 7.60 -14.74
C SER A 645 -29.62 9.05 -14.29
N TYR A 646 -30.05 9.93 -15.19
CA TYR A 646 -30.40 11.32 -14.91
C TYR A 646 -31.86 11.60 -15.25
N ASN A 647 -32.54 12.28 -14.36
CA ASN A 647 -33.93 12.72 -14.54
C ASN A 647 -33.99 14.24 -14.75
N PRO A 648 -34.28 14.73 -15.98
CA PRO A 648 -34.30 16.17 -16.27
C PRO A 648 -35.43 16.92 -15.56
N THR A 649 -36.54 16.25 -15.23
CA THR A 649 -37.66 16.87 -14.53
C THR A 649 -37.29 17.23 -13.09
N VAL A 650 -36.60 16.32 -12.41
CA VAL A 650 -36.17 16.48 -11.00
C VAL A 650 -34.79 17.17 -10.90
N GLY A 651 -33.87 16.85 -11.79
CA GLY A 651 -32.48 17.34 -11.78
C GLY A 651 -31.55 16.47 -10.93
N ASN A 652 -31.91 15.21 -10.71
CA ASN A 652 -31.07 14.28 -9.94
C ASN A 652 -30.39 13.24 -10.83
N ILE A 653 -29.17 12.90 -10.43
CA ILE A 653 -28.42 11.73 -10.92
C ILE A 653 -28.54 10.59 -9.91
N THR A 654 -28.74 9.38 -10.42
CA THR A 654 -28.96 8.19 -9.58
C THR A 654 -28.15 7.03 -10.12
N LEU A 655 -27.40 6.37 -9.23
CA LEU A 655 -26.72 5.09 -9.50
C LEU A 655 -27.40 4.00 -8.67
N ASP A 656 -28.09 3.08 -9.34
CA ASP A 656 -28.81 1.98 -8.71
C ASP A 656 -28.03 0.67 -8.84
N LEU A 657 -27.62 0.10 -7.71
CA LEU A 657 -26.85 -1.15 -7.61
C LEU A 657 -27.70 -2.34 -7.14
N ARG A 658 -28.98 -2.14 -6.86
CA ARG A 658 -29.84 -3.18 -6.25
C ARG A 658 -29.98 -4.42 -7.11
N SER A 659 -30.00 -4.27 -8.42
CA SER A 659 -30.04 -5.40 -9.37
C SER A 659 -28.69 -6.14 -9.40
N LEU A 660 -27.59 -5.41 -9.46
CA LEU A 660 -26.23 -5.96 -9.48
C LEU A 660 -25.89 -6.77 -8.21
N ARG A 661 -26.38 -6.34 -7.06
CA ARG A 661 -26.04 -6.90 -5.73
C ARG A 661 -27.15 -7.79 -5.15
N ARG A 662 -28.08 -8.24 -5.96
CA ARG A 662 -29.17 -9.09 -5.49
C ARG A 662 -28.64 -10.42 -4.92
N GLN A 663 -29.12 -10.79 -3.72
CA GLN A 663 -28.82 -12.07 -3.06
C GLN A 663 -27.37 -12.25 -2.57
N VAL A 664 -26.59 -11.18 -2.43
CA VAL A 664 -25.25 -11.26 -1.86
C VAL A 664 -25.20 -10.55 -0.51
N ASN A 665 -24.66 -11.23 0.50
CA ASN A 665 -24.47 -10.71 1.85
C ASN A 665 -22.99 -10.82 2.25
N ASP A 666 -22.16 -9.97 1.68
CA ASP A 666 -20.72 -9.88 1.93
C ASP A 666 -20.32 -8.54 2.58
N GLY A 667 -21.32 -7.73 2.98
CA GLY A 667 -21.09 -6.42 3.57
C GLY A 667 -20.88 -5.29 2.56
N ALA A 668 -20.72 -5.60 1.27
CA ALA A 668 -20.60 -4.57 0.25
C ALA A 668 -21.95 -3.87 0.00
N TYR A 669 -21.89 -2.55 -0.22
CA TYR A 669 -23.10 -1.77 -0.47
C TYR A 669 -23.76 -2.14 -1.82
N GLY A 670 -25.05 -2.35 -1.78
CA GLY A 670 -25.87 -2.73 -2.94
C GLY A 670 -27.18 -1.94 -3.05
N GLY A 671 -27.16 -0.68 -2.61
CA GLY A 671 -28.33 0.20 -2.62
C GLY A 671 -28.33 1.21 -3.76
N VAL A 672 -28.83 2.39 -3.49
CA VAL A 672 -28.97 3.48 -4.46
C VAL A 672 -28.19 4.69 -3.97
N TYR A 673 -27.34 5.22 -4.85
CA TYR A 673 -26.75 6.53 -4.70
C TYR A 673 -27.56 7.56 -5.47
N SER A 674 -27.89 8.68 -4.89
CA SER A 674 -28.64 9.75 -5.57
C SER A 674 -28.17 11.10 -5.12
N ALA A 675 -27.99 12.03 -6.04
CA ALA A 675 -27.61 13.39 -5.79
C ALA A 675 -28.35 14.38 -6.72
N MET A 676 -28.70 15.54 -6.19
CA MET A 676 -29.12 16.68 -7.03
C MET A 676 -27.87 17.30 -7.67
N LEU A 677 -27.93 17.60 -8.96
CA LEU A 677 -26.89 18.45 -9.55
C LEU A 677 -26.96 19.86 -8.95
N PRO A 678 -25.82 20.47 -8.63
CA PRO A 678 -25.78 21.86 -8.12
C PRO A 678 -26.44 22.85 -9.08
N LYS A 679 -26.36 22.60 -10.39
CA LYS A 679 -27.09 23.30 -11.43
C LYS A 679 -27.88 22.26 -12.24
N LYS A 680 -29.18 22.36 -12.18
CA LYS A 680 -30.10 21.48 -12.92
C LYS A 680 -29.88 21.65 -14.42
N VAL A 681 -29.79 20.52 -15.14
CA VAL A 681 -29.88 20.44 -16.61
C VAL A 681 -31.28 20.04 -16.99
N GLY A 682 -31.98 20.90 -17.73
CA GLY A 682 -33.39 20.74 -18.04
C GLY A 682 -33.68 20.06 -19.36
N PRO A 683 -34.96 19.80 -19.68
CA PRO A 683 -35.36 19.27 -20.99
C PRO A 683 -34.88 20.13 -22.16
N GLY A 684 -34.39 19.50 -23.24
CA GLY A 684 -33.83 20.15 -24.41
C GLY A 684 -32.38 20.59 -24.28
N GLU A 685 -31.83 20.57 -23.07
CA GLU A 685 -30.42 20.85 -22.85
C GLU A 685 -29.57 19.58 -23.02
N HIS A 686 -28.27 19.75 -23.26
CA HIS A 686 -27.31 18.67 -23.35
C HIS A 686 -26.82 18.22 -21.98
N LEU A 687 -26.78 16.92 -21.76
CA LEU A 687 -26.17 16.29 -20.60
C LEU A 687 -25.07 15.34 -21.04
N THR A 688 -23.86 15.59 -20.61
CA THR A 688 -22.76 14.64 -20.79
C THR A 688 -22.59 13.77 -19.55
N LEU A 689 -22.64 12.45 -19.74
CA LEU A 689 -22.29 11.45 -18.73
C LEU A 689 -21.01 10.73 -19.19
N HIS A 690 -19.97 10.76 -18.39
CA HIS A 690 -18.68 10.15 -18.68
C HIS A 690 -18.28 9.22 -17.54
N ILE A 691 -18.14 7.94 -17.80
CA ILE A 691 -17.90 6.90 -16.81
C ILE A 691 -16.60 6.18 -17.14
N TYR A 692 -15.71 6.07 -16.18
CA TYR A 692 -14.58 5.13 -16.18
C TYR A 692 -14.87 4.03 -15.17
N LEU A 693 -14.83 2.79 -15.61
CA LEU A 693 -15.04 1.62 -14.78
C LEU A 693 -13.75 0.80 -14.71
N ASP A 694 -13.35 0.40 -13.50
CA ASP A 694 -12.17 -0.43 -13.27
C ASP A 694 -12.40 -1.39 -12.09
N GLY A 695 -12.74 -2.64 -12.41
CA GLY A 695 -12.99 -3.67 -11.40
C GLY A 695 -14.13 -3.31 -10.45
N SER A 696 -13.80 -2.81 -9.28
CA SER A 696 -14.77 -2.44 -8.23
C SER A 696 -14.93 -0.94 -8.02
N ILE A 697 -14.48 -0.10 -8.96
CA ILE A 697 -14.63 1.36 -8.85
C ILE A 697 -15.15 1.95 -10.15
N ALA A 698 -15.98 2.97 -10.04
CA ALA A 698 -16.38 3.82 -11.14
C ALA A 698 -16.13 5.29 -10.79
N ASP A 699 -15.43 6.01 -11.68
CA ASP A 699 -15.34 7.47 -11.67
C ASP A 699 -16.30 8.04 -12.69
N ILE A 700 -17.22 8.88 -12.24
CA ILE A 700 -18.33 9.40 -13.03
C ILE A 700 -18.24 10.92 -13.08
N PHE A 701 -18.22 11.46 -14.30
CA PHE A 701 -18.20 12.89 -14.56
C PHE A 701 -19.49 13.32 -15.24
N VAL A 702 -20.00 14.47 -14.85
CA VAL A 702 -21.24 15.04 -15.37
C VAL A 702 -20.97 16.43 -15.91
N ASN A 703 -21.21 16.65 -17.20
CA ASN A 703 -20.98 17.92 -17.93
C ASN A 703 -19.56 18.45 -17.76
N ASP A 704 -18.54 17.57 -17.64
CA ASP A 704 -17.16 17.94 -17.38
C ASP A 704 -17.02 19.02 -16.30
N THR A 705 -17.90 18.98 -15.31
CA THR A 705 -17.99 19.98 -14.24
C THR A 705 -18.07 19.33 -12.87
N TRP A 706 -18.91 18.33 -12.71
CA TRP A 706 -19.11 17.62 -11.46
C TRP A 706 -18.67 16.19 -11.59
N ALA A 707 -18.18 15.64 -10.49
CA ALA A 707 -17.71 14.27 -10.45
C ALA A 707 -18.10 13.55 -9.16
N PHE A 708 -18.09 12.23 -9.20
CA PHE A 708 -18.05 11.38 -8.02
C PHE A 708 -17.40 10.04 -8.34
N SER A 709 -16.65 9.54 -7.37
CA SER A 709 -16.07 8.20 -7.39
C SER A 709 -16.88 7.28 -6.50
N VAL A 710 -17.10 6.05 -6.91
CA VAL A 710 -17.93 5.11 -6.14
C VAL A 710 -17.42 3.68 -6.25
N ARG A 711 -17.50 2.95 -5.13
CA ARG A 711 -17.15 1.52 -5.12
C ARG A 711 -18.36 0.69 -5.55
N ILE A 712 -18.13 -0.20 -6.50
CA ILE A 712 -19.14 -1.07 -7.10
C ILE A 712 -18.61 -2.50 -7.12
N TYR A 713 -19.34 -3.45 -6.55
CA TYR A 713 -18.87 -4.82 -6.37
C TYR A 713 -19.75 -5.81 -7.16
N PRO A 714 -19.44 -6.13 -8.43
CA PRO A 714 -20.19 -7.14 -9.18
C PRO A 714 -20.07 -8.50 -8.50
N ASN A 715 -21.16 -9.26 -8.49
CA ASN A 715 -21.22 -10.59 -7.88
C ASN A 715 -21.24 -11.73 -8.91
N ASP A 716 -21.07 -11.43 -10.19
CA ASP A 716 -21.03 -12.38 -11.28
C ASP A 716 -19.80 -12.12 -12.17
N ALA A 717 -19.04 -13.17 -12.45
CA ALA A 717 -17.89 -13.09 -13.36
C ALA A 717 -18.27 -12.63 -14.78
N ASN A 718 -19.52 -12.88 -15.17
CA ASN A 718 -20.07 -12.46 -16.46
C ASN A 718 -20.68 -11.06 -16.46
N SER A 719 -20.56 -10.30 -15.37
CA SER A 719 -20.99 -8.89 -15.31
C SER A 719 -20.01 -8.01 -16.10
N VAL A 720 -20.17 -7.99 -17.42
CA VAL A 720 -19.24 -7.33 -18.36
C VAL A 720 -19.95 -6.52 -19.45
N GLY A 721 -21.27 -6.62 -19.59
CA GLY A 721 -22.05 -5.92 -20.61
C GLY A 721 -22.30 -4.46 -20.30
N ALA A 722 -22.48 -3.64 -21.33
CA ALA A 722 -22.83 -2.23 -21.27
C ALA A 722 -23.95 -1.86 -22.27
N GLU A 723 -24.83 -0.93 -21.86
CA GLU A 723 -25.91 -0.37 -22.68
C GLU A 723 -26.07 1.12 -22.38
N ALA A 724 -26.45 1.88 -23.38
CA ALA A 724 -27.06 3.20 -23.21
C ALA A 724 -28.60 3.09 -23.24
N PHE A 725 -29.30 3.98 -22.58
CA PHE A 725 -30.77 3.97 -22.59
C PHE A 725 -31.41 5.35 -22.46
N ALA A 726 -32.64 5.43 -22.96
CA ALA A 726 -33.56 6.51 -22.67
C ALA A 726 -34.96 5.92 -22.45
N THR A 727 -35.72 6.40 -21.45
CA THR A 727 -37.09 5.92 -21.17
C THR A 727 -38.14 6.76 -21.86
N ALA A 728 -37.75 7.74 -22.64
CA ALA A 728 -38.51 8.48 -23.64
C ALA A 728 -37.53 8.90 -24.73
N PRO A 729 -38.00 9.12 -25.99
CA PRO A 729 -37.13 9.43 -27.09
C PRO A 729 -36.15 10.59 -26.78
N ALA A 730 -34.88 10.32 -26.97
CA ALA A 730 -33.78 11.28 -26.71
C ALA A 730 -32.70 11.10 -27.76
N GLU A 731 -32.26 12.19 -28.38
CA GLU A 731 -31.05 12.15 -29.21
C GLU A 731 -29.84 11.95 -28.34
N ALA A 732 -28.93 11.07 -28.75
CA ALA A 732 -27.72 10.78 -28.04
C ALA A 732 -26.54 10.49 -28.96
N THR A 733 -25.39 11.01 -28.61
CA THR A 733 -24.09 10.63 -29.17
C THR A 733 -23.34 9.80 -28.16
N ILE A 734 -23.15 8.52 -28.44
CA ILE A 734 -22.54 7.57 -27.54
C ILE A 734 -21.20 7.11 -28.10
N ASN A 735 -20.17 7.19 -27.25
CA ASN A 735 -18.85 6.59 -27.47
C ASN A 735 -18.51 5.66 -26.32
N ALA A 736 -17.87 4.53 -26.62
CA ALA A 736 -17.42 3.61 -25.59
C ALA A 736 -16.13 2.89 -26.01
N TRP A 737 -15.30 2.54 -25.05
CA TRP A 737 -14.00 1.89 -25.24
C TRP A 737 -13.78 0.81 -24.19
N VAL A 738 -13.06 -0.23 -24.58
CA VAL A 738 -12.37 -1.11 -23.65
C VAL A 738 -11.03 -0.47 -23.34
N LEU A 739 -10.67 -0.42 -22.05
CA LEU A 739 -9.42 0.16 -21.58
C LEU A 739 -8.40 -0.94 -21.33
N ASN A 740 -7.16 -0.71 -21.73
CA ASN A 740 -6.01 -1.53 -21.40
C ASN A 740 -5.18 -0.79 -20.36
N ALA A 741 -5.15 -1.33 -19.14
CA ALA A 741 -4.09 -1.00 -18.22
C ALA A 741 -2.78 -1.53 -18.82
N LYS A 742 -1.75 -0.70 -18.88
CA LYS A 742 -0.40 -1.24 -19.11
C LYS A 742 -0.09 -2.10 -17.89
N GLU A 743 0.14 -3.41 -18.09
CA GLU A 743 0.72 -4.23 -17.04
C GLU A 743 1.99 -3.53 -16.55
N HIS A 744 2.17 -3.45 -15.24
CA HIS A 744 3.39 -2.92 -14.66
C HIS A 744 4.57 -3.66 -15.28
N ALA A 745 5.40 -2.94 -16.03
CA ALA A 745 6.67 -3.50 -16.45
C ALA A 745 7.47 -3.81 -15.19
N PRO A 746 8.00 -5.03 -15.02
CA PRO A 746 8.91 -5.32 -13.93
C PRO A 746 10.05 -4.31 -13.98
N LEU A 747 10.53 -3.85 -12.82
CA LEU A 747 11.76 -3.08 -12.74
C LEU A 747 12.83 -3.83 -13.53
N ASP A 748 13.59 -3.11 -14.39
CA ASP A 748 14.58 -3.68 -15.29
C ASP A 748 15.47 -4.70 -14.57
N GLY A 749 15.43 -5.95 -15.01
CA GLY A 749 16.20 -7.07 -14.46
C GLY A 749 15.38 -8.20 -13.85
N VAL A 750 14.07 -8.04 -13.66
CA VAL A 750 13.19 -9.16 -13.30
C VAL A 750 12.70 -9.80 -14.59
N SER A 751 13.37 -10.84 -15.04
CA SER A 751 12.82 -11.69 -16.09
C SER A 751 11.47 -12.20 -15.64
N GLN A 752 10.44 -11.91 -16.44
CA GLN A 752 9.16 -12.61 -16.32
C GLN A 752 9.49 -14.10 -16.36
N HIS A 753 9.49 -14.76 -15.22
CA HIS A 753 9.41 -16.20 -15.22
C HIS A 753 8.02 -16.53 -15.74
N THR A 754 8.03 -16.67 -17.07
CA THR A 754 7.03 -17.33 -17.87
C THR A 754 6.26 -18.32 -17.04
N THR A 755 4.92 -18.14 -17.09
CA THR A 755 3.93 -19.23 -17.05
C THR A 755 4.57 -20.59 -16.80
N PHE A 756 4.32 -21.10 -15.63
CA PHE A 756 4.51 -22.51 -15.31
C PHE A 756 4.04 -23.36 -16.50
N GLN A 757 4.99 -23.81 -17.31
CA GLN A 757 4.76 -24.88 -18.28
C GLN A 757 4.81 -26.18 -17.50
N PRO A 758 3.71 -26.93 -17.42
CA PRO A 758 3.70 -28.22 -16.74
C PRO A 758 4.25 -29.29 -17.68
N ASP A 759 5.53 -29.26 -17.94
CA ASP A 759 6.16 -30.41 -18.59
C ASP A 759 6.74 -31.33 -17.51
N ASN A 760 6.07 -32.48 -17.34
CA ASN A 760 6.44 -33.68 -16.59
C ASN A 760 5.98 -33.82 -15.13
N LEU A 761 4.75 -33.39 -14.79
CA LEU A 761 4.05 -34.09 -13.72
C LEU A 761 3.16 -35.20 -14.30
N PRO A 762 3.09 -36.39 -13.68
CA PRO A 762 2.11 -37.39 -14.11
C PRO A 762 0.73 -36.77 -14.00
N THR A 763 0.01 -36.69 -15.11
CA THR A 763 -1.31 -36.08 -15.21
C THR A 763 -2.33 -36.93 -14.48
N SER A 764 -2.38 -36.81 -13.16
CA SER A 764 -3.46 -37.38 -12.38
C SER A 764 -4.69 -36.51 -12.60
N LEU A 765 -5.78 -37.11 -13.11
CA LEU A 765 -7.08 -36.50 -13.28
C LEU A 765 -7.89 -36.70 -12.00
N TYR A 766 -8.59 -35.68 -11.55
CA TYR A 766 -9.47 -35.75 -10.38
C TYR A 766 -10.86 -35.20 -10.73
N ASP A 767 -11.91 -35.77 -10.13
CA ASP A 767 -13.22 -35.14 -10.15
C ASP A 767 -13.29 -33.95 -9.18
N LEU A 768 -14.39 -33.19 -9.21
CA LEU A 768 -14.56 -32.01 -8.34
C LEU A 768 -14.65 -32.33 -6.84
N SER A 769 -14.77 -33.60 -6.46
CA SER A 769 -14.72 -34.08 -5.07
C SER A 769 -13.29 -34.45 -4.63
N GLY A 770 -12.29 -34.36 -5.52
CA GLY A 770 -10.91 -34.72 -5.28
C GLY A 770 -10.61 -36.21 -5.46
N ARG A 771 -11.52 -37.02 -6.04
CA ARG A 771 -11.30 -38.44 -6.34
C ARG A 771 -10.52 -38.57 -7.66
N GLN A 772 -9.46 -39.36 -7.69
CA GLN A 772 -8.67 -39.62 -8.88
C GLN A 772 -9.49 -40.37 -9.94
N LEU A 773 -9.44 -39.89 -11.16
CA LEU A 773 -10.09 -40.49 -12.31
C LEU A 773 -9.09 -41.28 -13.15
N SER A 774 -9.51 -42.44 -13.66
CA SER A 774 -8.69 -43.28 -14.54
C SER A 774 -8.69 -42.78 -16.00
N ARG A 775 -9.60 -41.91 -16.36
CA ARG A 775 -9.74 -41.27 -17.68
C ARG A 775 -10.52 -39.97 -17.59
N GLN A 776 -10.33 -39.09 -18.55
CA GLN A 776 -11.11 -37.86 -18.69
C GLN A 776 -12.60 -38.20 -18.99
N PRO A 777 -13.57 -37.58 -18.30
CA PRO A 777 -14.97 -37.77 -18.59
C PRO A 777 -15.30 -37.29 -19.98
N ALA A 778 -16.21 -37.95 -20.67
CA ALA A 778 -16.61 -37.58 -22.03
C ALA A 778 -17.37 -36.24 -22.08
N HIS A 779 -18.06 -35.87 -21.02
CA HIS A 779 -18.68 -34.56 -20.81
C HIS A 779 -18.58 -34.17 -19.35
N GLY A 780 -18.32 -32.89 -19.06
CA GLY A 780 -18.28 -32.37 -17.72
C GLY A 780 -16.92 -31.81 -17.31
N PHE A 781 -16.67 -31.75 -15.99
CA PHE A 781 -15.49 -31.10 -15.42
C PHE A 781 -14.58 -32.11 -14.77
N CYS A 782 -13.28 -31.95 -14.95
CA CYS A 782 -12.26 -32.63 -14.14
C CYS A 782 -11.13 -31.67 -13.79
N ILE A 783 -10.27 -32.06 -12.86
CA ILE A 783 -9.08 -31.32 -12.50
C ILE A 783 -7.87 -32.10 -13.05
N ALA A 784 -7.10 -31.46 -13.92
CA ALA A 784 -5.86 -31.99 -14.48
C ALA A 784 -4.74 -31.00 -14.18
N GLY A 785 -3.65 -31.45 -13.53
CA GLY A 785 -2.54 -30.58 -13.17
C GLY A 785 -2.95 -29.34 -12.35
N GLY A 786 -3.92 -29.49 -11.43
CA GLY A 786 -4.44 -28.39 -10.62
C GLY A 786 -5.38 -27.39 -11.34
N LYS A 787 -5.67 -27.60 -12.63
CA LYS A 787 -6.59 -26.77 -13.43
C LYS A 787 -7.91 -27.49 -13.72
N LYS A 788 -9.01 -26.73 -13.70
CA LYS A 788 -10.33 -27.22 -14.11
C LYS A 788 -10.35 -27.33 -15.64
N VAL A 789 -10.62 -28.53 -16.13
CA VAL A 789 -10.74 -28.84 -17.58
C VAL A 789 -12.19 -29.17 -17.87
N ILE A 790 -12.70 -28.60 -18.95
CA ILE A 790 -14.06 -28.83 -19.48
C ILE A 790 -13.93 -29.65 -20.76
N ASN A 791 -14.72 -30.74 -20.91
CA ASN A 791 -14.87 -31.48 -22.14
C ASN A 791 -16.29 -31.37 -22.64
#